data_b59f1a75ca9d520977d9a07fb31d7ad5
#
_entry.id   b59f1a75ca9d520977d9a07fb31d7ad5
#
_cell.length_a   1.000
_cell.length_b   1.000
_cell.length_c   1.000
_cell.angle_alpha   90.00
_cell.angle_beta   90.00
_cell.angle_gamma   90.00
#
_symmetry.space_group_name_H-M   'P 1'
#
loop_
_entity.id
_entity.type
_entity.pdbx_description
1 polymer ?
#
loop_
_entity_poly.entity_id
_entity_poly.type
_entity_poly.pdbx_seq_one_letter_code
_entity_poly.pdbx_strand_id
1 'polypeptide(L)'
;MIIKRSPQNPILKPLREHGWEAEATFNPCPAIKGKDIFLLYRAISMPHYHNLARNNIITSDIGIAQSKNGYNFFNRKKFIIPEKNWEQFGCEDPRVTKLNDKYFIFYTALSKYPFQADGIKVGLAISKDLKNIQEKHLVTPFNAKAMALFPEKINGQIWAILSVHTDKPPTKICLVSFNKESDIWSEKFWNNWYANFEKYALPLQRNKNDFIEVGTPPLKTKYGWLIFYSYIYNYFSPNRLFGIEAVLLDLKNPFKILARTEYPILTAEEYYEKIGLVPNVVFPSGAFIKNDWIYLYYGGADMVGCLALINLRIFLEEILKNDEKKPKLERFSHNPILLSRQENSWEKKAVLNPGAIYLNNKVHLIYRAISEDDVSTFGYAQSSNGYHIDWRSDQPVYIPRESFEKRDNPNVSCGCEDPRLTKIGNKIYMGYTAYDGHIPRIALTSINVKSFLNQQWQDWAKPILISPTDLNDKDMVIFPEKFQGQYLIVHRVGYDIDYSFSKNLNFGEGKWLEENRWIYCRPGWWDSKKLGAAAPPIKTKKGWILFYHGISENNVYRVGAVLLDLKNPIKILSRTSKPLLEPEMPYEKEGLVNNVVFPCGAVEINGKIFVYYGGADQVIGGATIDLNKLLQIFKTDKMY
;
A
#
# COMPACT_ATOMS: atom_id res chain seq x y z
N MET A 1 -0.63 -11.38 -5.45
CA MET A 1 0.57 -11.88 -4.71
C MET A 1 0.11 -12.55 -3.43
N ILE A 2 0.48 -13.80 -3.15
CA ILE A 2 -0.02 -14.46 -1.95
C ILE A 2 1.09 -14.47 -0.90
N ILE A 3 1.07 -13.49 -0.01
CA ILE A 3 1.87 -13.47 1.21
C ILE A 3 0.96 -13.84 2.36
N LYS A 4 1.40 -14.80 3.16
CA LYS A 4 0.64 -15.24 4.33
C LYS A 4 1.51 -15.13 5.57
N ARG A 5 1.10 -14.33 6.53
CA ARG A 5 1.68 -14.40 7.88
C ARG A 5 1.45 -15.78 8.46
N SER A 6 2.46 -16.32 9.12
CA SER A 6 2.30 -17.60 9.82
C SER A 6 1.23 -17.46 10.90
N PRO A 7 0.27 -18.39 11.01
CA PRO A 7 -0.70 -18.37 12.10
C PRO A 7 -0.04 -18.63 13.48
N GLN A 8 1.24 -19.03 13.49
CA GLN A 8 2.02 -19.24 14.71
C GLN A 8 2.82 -18.00 15.15
N ASN A 9 2.67 -16.88 14.41
CA ASN A 9 3.33 -15.63 14.80
C ASN A 9 2.82 -15.09 16.14
N PRO A 10 3.71 -14.49 16.95
CA PRO A 10 5.17 -14.44 16.78
C PRO A 10 5.81 -15.80 17.03
N ILE A 11 6.72 -16.25 16.13
CA ILE A 11 7.45 -17.51 16.25
C ILE A 11 8.62 -17.45 17.26
N LEU A 12 9.04 -16.23 17.60
CA LEU A 12 10.09 -15.97 18.58
C LEU A 12 9.65 -14.79 19.46
N LYS A 13 9.54 -15.05 20.78
CA LYS A 13 9.15 -14.07 21.79
C LYS A 13 10.26 -13.95 22.84
N PRO A 14 10.42 -12.79 23.49
CA PRO A 14 11.32 -12.66 24.63
C PRO A 14 10.95 -13.66 25.73
N LEU A 15 11.96 -14.16 26.45
CA LEU A 15 11.82 -15.06 27.59
C LEU A 15 12.36 -14.35 28.82
N ARG A 16 11.48 -13.97 29.73
CA ARG A 16 11.83 -13.19 30.93
C ARG A 16 12.76 -13.95 31.88
N GLU A 17 12.69 -15.28 31.88
CA GLU A 17 13.58 -16.16 32.62
C GLU A 17 15.02 -16.18 32.09
N HIS A 18 15.21 -15.72 30.85
CA HIS A 18 16.54 -15.57 30.25
C HIS A 18 16.93 -14.09 30.24
N GLY A 19 17.57 -13.59 31.27
CA GLY A 19 17.89 -12.16 31.39
C GLY A 19 18.57 -11.52 30.19
N TRP A 20 19.24 -12.29 29.34
CA TRP A 20 19.91 -11.82 28.12
C TRP A 20 18.98 -11.64 26.89
N GLU A 21 17.77 -12.21 26.92
CA GLU A 21 16.75 -12.08 25.87
C GLU A 21 15.36 -11.70 26.42
N ALA A 22 15.36 -11.04 27.59
CA ALA A 22 14.15 -10.78 28.36
C ALA A 22 13.30 -9.63 27.80
N GLU A 23 13.92 -8.62 27.17
CA GLU A 23 13.21 -7.44 26.66
C GLU A 23 12.71 -7.65 25.22
N ALA A 24 13.57 -8.18 24.32
CA ALA A 24 13.17 -8.39 22.93
C ALA A 24 13.97 -9.51 22.25
N THR A 25 13.34 -10.17 21.25
CA THR A 25 13.97 -11.19 20.39
C THR A 25 13.44 -11.03 18.97
N PHE A 26 14.19 -10.42 18.07
CA PHE A 26 13.72 -10.03 16.75
C PHE A 26 14.79 -10.08 15.66
N ASN A 27 14.47 -9.64 14.45
CA ASN A 27 15.33 -9.65 13.26
C ASN A 27 16.01 -11.01 13.02
N PRO A 28 15.22 -12.10 12.95
CA PRO A 28 15.75 -13.46 12.83
C PRO A 28 16.24 -13.79 11.43
N CYS A 29 17.41 -14.42 11.32
CA CYS A 29 18.00 -14.90 10.07
C CYS A 29 18.22 -16.41 10.13
N PRO A 30 17.69 -17.21 9.19
CA PRO A 30 17.82 -18.66 9.17
C PRO A 30 19.17 -19.11 8.58
N ALA A 31 19.71 -20.18 9.13
CA ALA A 31 20.83 -20.93 8.58
C ALA A 31 20.46 -22.43 8.47
N ILE A 32 20.66 -23.03 7.30
CA ILE A 32 20.28 -24.43 7.05
C ILE A 32 21.50 -25.33 7.22
N LYS A 33 21.35 -26.38 8.03
CA LYS A 33 22.38 -27.44 8.19
C LYS A 33 21.74 -28.82 8.12
N GLY A 34 21.89 -29.49 7.00
CA GLY A 34 21.21 -30.77 6.74
C GLY A 34 19.68 -30.58 6.75
N LYS A 35 19.00 -31.27 7.68
CA LYS A 35 17.55 -31.16 7.87
C LYS A 35 17.15 -30.13 8.93
N ASP A 36 18.13 -29.57 9.65
CA ASP A 36 17.90 -28.63 10.73
C ASP A 36 17.93 -27.17 10.24
N ILE A 37 17.06 -26.38 10.83
CA ILE A 37 16.97 -24.94 10.61
C ILE A 37 17.43 -24.27 11.91
N PHE A 38 18.52 -23.54 11.84
CA PHE A 38 19.00 -22.69 12.92
C PHE A 38 18.51 -21.26 12.67
N LEU A 39 18.05 -20.58 13.69
CA LEU A 39 17.61 -19.20 13.61
C LEU A 39 18.51 -18.35 14.48
N LEU A 40 19.29 -17.47 13.87
CA LEU A 40 20.07 -16.47 14.57
C LEU A 40 19.22 -15.20 14.69
N TYR A 41 19.23 -14.56 15.86
CA TYR A 41 18.34 -13.42 16.12
C TYR A 41 18.99 -12.43 17.08
N ARG A 42 18.58 -11.17 16.99
CA ARG A 42 18.92 -10.16 17.98
C ARG A 42 18.15 -10.42 19.26
N ALA A 43 18.87 -10.45 20.38
CA ALA A 43 18.33 -10.63 21.72
C ALA A 43 18.71 -9.43 22.58
N ILE A 44 17.71 -8.76 23.18
CA ILE A 44 17.94 -7.61 24.07
C ILE A 44 17.79 -8.05 25.51
N SER A 45 18.82 -7.75 26.30
CA SER A 45 18.87 -8.05 27.73
C SER A 45 17.94 -7.16 28.55
N MET A 46 17.55 -7.60 29.74
CA MET A 46 17.05 -6.69 30.77
C MET A 46 18.13 -5.64 31.11
N PRO A 47 17.72 -4.45 31.60
CA PRO A 47 18.67 -3.43 32.04
C PRO A 47 19.63 -3.98 33.10
N HIS A 48 20.93 -3.76 32.90
CA HIS A 48 21.99 -4.17 33.83
C HIS A 48 23.12 -3.15 33.81
N TYR A 49 23.91 -3.12 34.92
CA TYR A 49 25.04 -2.20 35.01
C TYR A 49 26.14 -2.59 34.02
N HIS A 50 26.54 -1.66 33.18
CA HIS A 50 27.62 -1.85 32.20
C HIS A 50 28.85 -1.04 32.59
N ASN A 51 29.96 -1.69 32.83
CA ASN A 51 31.16 -1.07 33.38
C ASN A 51 31.71 0.09 32.55
N LEU A 52 31.72 -0.04 31.21
CA LEU A 52 32.24 0.99 30.30
C LEU A 52 31.23 2.16 30.11
N ALA A 53 29.94 1.88 30.13
CA ALA A 53 28.89 2.92 30.08
C ALA A 53 28.74 3.64 31.43
N ARG A 54 29.18 3.04 32.52
CA ARG A 54 29.00 3.49 33.93
C ARG A 54 27.54 3.78 34.25
N ASN A 55 26.63 3.00 33.67
CA ASN A 55 25.18 3.15 33.81
C ASN A 55 24.48 1.82 33.60
N ASN A 56 23.21 1.74 34.03
CA ASN A 56 22.33 0.65 33.65
C ASN A 56 21.89 0.84 32.20
N ILE A 57 22.24 -0.12 31.34
CA ILE A 57 21.84 -0.12 29.93
C ILE A 57 21.30 -1.48 29.52
N ILE A 58 20.54 -1.52 28.45
CA ILE A 58 20.22 -2.73 27.71
C ILE A 58 21.32 -3.00 26.70
N THR A 59 21.69 -4.25 26.51
CA THR A 59 22.67 -4.67 25.50
C THR A 59 22.06 -5.70 24.56
N SER A 60 22.62 -5.80 23.37
CA SER A 60 22.22 -6.80 22.38
C SER A 60 23.26 -7.89 22.24
N ASP A 61 22.83 -9.13 22.34
CA ASP A 61 23.57 -10.33 21.96
C ASP A 61 22.91 -10.97 20.72
N ILE A 62 23.63 -11.85 20.02
CA ILE A 62 23.01 -12.71 19.01
C ILE A 62 22.73 -14.07 19.64
N GLY A 63 21.44 -14.40 19.71
CA GLY A 63 20.96 -15.72 20.10
C GLY A 63 20.93 -16.68 18.92
N ILE A 64 20.94 -17.98 19.21
CA ILE A 64 20.69 -19.06 18.26
C ILE A 64 19.65 -20.02 18.82
N ALA A 65 18.70 -20.43 17.98
CA ALA A 65 17.69 -21.45 18.28
C ALA A 65 17.62 -22.47 17.15
N GLN A 66 17.08 -23.65 17.40
CA GLN A 66 16.99 -24.77 16.46
C GLN A 66 15.53 -25.12 16.16
N SER A 67 15.25 -25.54 14.92
CA SER A 67 13.94 -26.01 14.49
C SER A 67 14.07 -27.12 13.45
N LYS A 68 13.05 -28.01 13.39
CA LYS A 68 12.89 -29.02 12.32
C LYS A 68 11.94 -28.56 11.22
N ASN A 69 11.04 -27.65 11.53
CA ASN A 69 9.95 -27.23 10.63
C ASN A 69 9.99 -25.76 10.21
N GLY A 70 10.81 -24.93 10.88
CA GLY A 70 10.91 -23.48 10.60
C GLY A 70 9.88 -22.62 11.32
N TYR A 71 9.05 -23.20 12.16
CA TYR A 71 7.98 -22.50 12.92
C TYR A 71 8.23 -22.54 14.42
N ASN A 72 8.58 -23.73 14.94
CA ASN A 72 8.81 -23.96 16.36
C ASN A 72 10.29 -24.01 16.64
N PHE A 73 10.78 -23.09 17.45
CA PHE A 73 12.20 -22.96 17.81
C PHE A 73 12.43 -23.31 19.27
N PHE A 74 13.48 -24.09 19.51
CA PHE A 74 13.88 -24.60 20.81
C PHE A 74 15.41 -24.52 20.98
N ASN A 75 15.95 -24.92 22.16
CA ASN A 75 17.39 -24.88 22.47
C ASN A 75 18.03 -23.51 22.26
N ARG A 76 17.37 -22.46 22.79
CA ARG A 76 17.87 -21.09 22.72
C ARG A 76 19.13 -20.91 23.58
N LYS A 77 20.14 -20.27 23.02
CA LYS A 77 21.38 -19.92 23.74
C LYS A 77 22.03 -18.68 23.12
N LYS A 78 22.88 -18.01 23.90
CA LYS A 78 23.78 -16.97 23.36
C LYS A 78 24.74 -17.63 22.36
N PHE A 79 25.02 -16.90 21.25
CA PHE A 79 25.89 -17.41 20.20
C PHE A 79 27.00 -16.44 19.82
N ILE A 80 26.71 -15.16 19.63
CA ILE A 80 27.72 -14.11 19.47
C ILE A 80 27.45 -13.08 20.56
N ILE A 81 28.47 -12.85 21.37
CA ILE A 81 28.47 -11.92 22.48
C ILE A 81 29.57 -10.88 22.27
N PRO A 82 29.42 -9.64 22.80
CA PRO A 82 30.47 -8.63 22.75
C PRO A 82 31.78 -9.11 23.42
N GLU A 83 32.86 -9.14 22.66
CA GLU A 83 34.18 -9.56 23.15
C GLU A 83 35.31 -8.63 22.67
N LYS A 84 35.06 -7.87 21.62
CA LYS A 84 36.05 -7.00 20.95
C LYS A 84 35.71 -5.54 21.15
N ASN A 85 36.69 -4.65 21.05
CA ASN A 85 36.53 -3.22 21.26
C ASN A 85 35.48 -2.57 20.33
N TRP A 86 35.30 -3.14 19.13
CA TRP A 86 34.32 -2.61 18.14
C TRP A 86 32.88 -3.04 18.36
N GLU A 87 32.62 -3.95 19.31
CA GLU A 87 31.29 -4.51 19.61
C GLU A 87 30.93 -4.44 21.09
N GLN A 88 31.69 -3.71 21.91
CA GLN A 88 31.60 -3.73 23.37
C GLN A 88 30.25 -3.32 23.95
N PHE A 89 29.39 -2.65 23.17
CA PHE A 89 28.04 -2.25 23.58
C PHE A 89 26.92 -3.05 22.88
N GLY A 90 27.26 -4.04 22.06
CA GLY A 90 26.28 -4.95 21.50
C GLY A 90 26.63 -5.53 20.13
N CYS A 91 26.02 -6.67 19.86
CA CYS A 91 25.98 -7.35 18.57
C CYS A 91 24.53 -7.47 18.11
N GLU A 92 24.19 -6.95 16.92
CA GLU A 92 22.81 -6.80 16.47
C GLU A 92 22.59 -7.35 15.06
N ASP A 93 21.33 -7.74 14.78
CA ASP A 93 20.81 -7.96 13.45
C ASP A 93 21.63 -8.91 12.55
N PRO A 94 21.73 -10.19 12.91
CA PRO A 94 22.57 -11.15 12.21
C PRO A 94 22.09 -11.42 10.78
N ARG A 95 23.04 -11.57 9.85
CA ARG A 95 22.82 -12.04 8.47
C ARG A 95 23.76 -13.20 8.21
N VAL A 96 23.19 -14.36 7.89
CA VAL A 96 23.95 -15.60 7.75
C VAL A 96 23.97 -16.04 6.30
N THR A 97 25.17 -16.29 5.77
CA THR A 97 25.33 -16.91 4.46
C THR A 97 26.29 -18.09 4.58
N LYS A 98 25.88 -19.24 4.05
CA LYS A 98 26.79 -20.38 3.88
C LYS A 98 27.51 -20.22 2.55
N LEU A 99 28.85 -20.14 2.60
CA LEU A 99 29.71 -20.14 1.43
C LEU A 99 30.76 -21.23 1.61
N ASN A 100 30.82 -22.17 0.68
CA ASN A 100 31.58 -23.42 0.84
C ASN A 100 31.16 -24.15 2.13
N ASP A 101 32.13 -24.51 2.98
CA ASP A 101 31.89 -25.23 4.26
C ASP A 101 31.82 -24.33 5.48
N LYS A 102 31.73 -23.01 5.28
CA LYS A 102 31.71 -22.02 6.38
C LYS A 102 30.38 -21.23 6.37
N TYR A 103 29.94 -20.86 7.57
CA TYR A 103 28.87 -19.89 7.77
C TYR A 103 29.49 -18.53 8.09
N PHE A 104 29.26 -17.55 7.24
CA PHE A 104 29.64 -16.15 7.43
C PHE A 104 28.46 -15.44 8.08
N ILE A 105 28.65 -14.95 9.29
CA ILE A 105 27.60 -14.32 10.10
C ILE A 105 27.98 -12.85 10.27
N PHE A 106 27.39 -11.99 9.43
CA PHE A 106 27.56 -10.56 9.57
C PHE A 106 26.57 -10.01 10.59
N TYR A 107 27.00 -9.02 11.36
CA TYR A 107 26.17 -8.38 12.36
C TYR A 107 26.54 -6.90 12.51
N THR A 108 25.64 -6.12 13.08
CA THR A 108 25.91 -4.74 13.48
C THR A 108 26.67 -4.75 14.81
N ALA A 109 27.85 -4.17 14.81
CA ALA A 109 28.72 -4.06 15.97
C ALA A 109 28.67 -2.63 16.54
N LEU A 110 28.44 -2.49 17.86
CA LEU A 110 28.31 -1.22 18.56
C LEU A 110 29.54 -0.96 19.44
N SER A 111 30.33 0.04 19.06
CA SER A 111 31.59 0.37 19.73
C SER A 111 31.53 1.56 20.67
N LYS A 112 30.45 2.36 20.66
CA LYS A 112 30.31 3.60 21.43
C LYS A 112 28.99 3.67 22.18
N TYR A 113 29.02 4.31 23.35
CA TYR A 113 27.85 4.69 24.12
C TYR A 113 28.02 6.14 24.63
N PRO A 114 27.02 7.03 24.53
CA PRO A 114 25.75 6.84 23.81
C PRO A 114 25.94 6.46 22.35
N PHE A 115 24.97 5.76 21.76
CA PHE A 115 25.06 5.27 20.37
C PHE A 115 25.22 6.41 19.38
N GLN A 116 26.24 6.30 18.52
CA GLN A 116 26.57 7.29 17.49
C GLN A 116 26.91 6.58 16.18
N ALA A 117 26.62 7.22 15.06
CA ALA A 117 26.80 6.65 13.73
C ALA A 117 28.23 6.14 13.45
N ASP A 118 29.27 6.82 13.95
CA ASP A 118 30.68 6.42 13.78
C ASP A 118 31.07 5.23 14.66
N GLY A 119 30.28 4.91 15.69
CA GLY A 119 30.42 3.72 16.53
C GLY A 119 29.68 2.48 15.99
N ILE A 120 28.94 2.61 14.89
CA ILE A 120 28.12 1.55 14.30
C ILE A 120 28.80 1.02 13.03
N LYS A 121 29.20 -0.25 13.03
CA LYS A 121 29.99 -0.87 11.97
C LYS A 121 29.54 -2.31 11.73
N VAL A 122 30.02 -2.93 10.67
CA VAL A 122 29.78 -4.33 10.39
C VAL A 122 30.86 -5.20 11.05
N GLY A 123 30.45 -6.13 11.90
CA GLY A 123 31.24 -7.24 12.41
C GLY A 123 30.98 -8.52 11.62
N LEU A 124 31.92 -9.44 11.65
CA LEU A 124 31.83 -10.77 11.04
C LEU A 124 32.27 -11.83 12.06
N ALA A 125 31.45 -12.85 12.22
CA ALA A 125 31.82 -14.10 12.89
C ALA A 125 31.77 -15.27 11.90
N ILE A 126 32.74 -16.18 11.97
CA ILE A 126 32.82 -17.34 11.09
C ILE A 126 32.62 -18.61 11.92
N SER A 127 31.70 -19.47 11.45
CA SER A 127 31.43 -20.77 12.07
C SER A 127 31.39 -21.89 11.01
N LYS A 128 31.92 -23.06 11.36
CA LYS A 128 31.82 -24.28 10.52
C LYS A 128 30.60 -25.14 10.88
N ASP A 129 30.12 -25.01 12.10
CA ASP A 129 29.18 -25.98 12.67
C ASP A 129 27.92 -25.36 13.30
N LEU A 130 27.81 -24.03 13.35
CA LEU A 130 26.77 -23.28 14.07
C LEU A 130 26.67 -23.62 15.56
N LYS A 131 27.78 -24.13 16.12
CA LYS A 131 27.94 -24.42 17.56
C LYS A 131 29.02 -23.56 18.19
N ASN A 132 30.10 -23.31 17.44
CA ASN A 132 31.27 -22.57 17.87
C ASN A 132 31.63 -21.48 16.85
N ILE A 133 32.08 -20.34 17.35
CA ILE A 133 32.67 -19.26 16.52
C ILE A 133 34.18 -19.52 16.46
N GLN A 134 34.75 -19.62 15.25
CA GLN A 134 36.19 -19.81 15.05
C GLN A 134 36.92 -18.45 14.96
N GLU A 135 36.33 -17.50 14.30
CA GLU A 135 36.98 -16.21 14.01
C GLU A 135 35.97 -15.05 14.13
N LYS A 136 36.45 -13.90 14.58
CA LYS A 136 35.71 -12.62 14.54
C LYS A 136 36.58 -11.53 13.94
N HIS A 137 36.00 -10.75 13.04
CA HIS A 137 36.65 -9.65 12.33
C HIS A 137 35.78 -8.38 12.33
N LEU A 138 36.42 -7.21 12.45
CA LEU A 138 35.80 -5.94 12.05
C LEU A 138 35.85 -5.85 10.52
N VAL A 139 34.72 -5.59 9.89
CA VAL A 139 34.60 -5.55 8.42
C VAL A 139 34.71 -4.12 7.90
N THR A 140 33.81 -3.24 8.31
CA THR A 140 33.78 -1.88 7.77
C THR A 140 34.41 -0.87 8.72
N PRO A 141 35.31 0.02 8.26
CA PRO A 141 35.83 1.12 9.07
C PRO A 141 34.87 2.32 9.18
N PHE A 142 33.76 2.32 8.44
CA PHE A 142 32.74 3.38 8.34
C PHE A 142 31.36 2.88 8.77
N ASN A 143 30.38 3.81 8.86
CA ASN A 143 28.99 3.47 9.21
C ASN A 143 28.33 2.61 8.13
N ALA A 144 28.02 1.37 8.48
CA ALA A 144 27.32 0.41 7.65
C ALA A 144 26.61 -0.66 8.50
N LYS A 145 25.57 -1.27 7.97
CA LYS A 145 24.78 -2.36 8.60
C LYS A 145 24.34 -3.40 7.57
N ALA A 146 23.72 -4.46 8.07
CA ALA A 146 22.98 -5.45 7.30
C ALA A 146 23.75 -5.99 6.08
N MET A 147 25.02 -6.33 6.27
CA MET A 147 25.84 -6.97 5.24
C MET A 147 25.50 -8.45 5.12
N ALA A 148 25.49 -8.96 3.88
CA ALA A 148 25.36 -10.40 3.59
C ALA A 148 26.13 -10.78 2.33
N LEU A 149 26.70 -11.99 2.29
CA LEU A 149 27.29 -12.54 1.07
C LEU A 149 26.22 -13.10 0.13
N PHE A 150 26.55 -13.16 -1.14
CA PHE A 150 25.88 -14.06 -2.09
C PHE A 150 26.32 -15.50 -1.78
N PRO A 151 25.42 -16.51 -1.84
CA PRO A 151 25.72 -17.86 -1.39
C PRO A 151 26.64 -18.65 -2.32
N GLU A 152 27.06 -18.06 -3.43
CA GLU A 152 28.06 -18.61 -4.34
C GLU A 152 28.88 -17.49 -5.01
N LYS A 153 30.03 -17.84 -5.56
CA LYS A 153 30.84 -16.89 -6.34
C LYS A 153 30.17 -16.55 -7.67
N ILE A 154 30.23 -15.28 -8.05
CA ILE A 154 29.75 -14.79 -9.33
C ILE A 154 30.98 -14.36 -10.16
N ASN A 155 31.18 -14.97 -11.32
CA ASN A 155 32.35 -14.75 -12.18
C ASN A 155 33.69 -14.93 -11.42
N GLY A 156 33.77 -15.91 -10.52
CA GLY A 156 34.96 -16.22 -9.73
C GLY A 156 35.16 -15.35 -8.47
N GLN A 157 34.41 -14.27 -8.31
CA GLN A 157 34.51 -13.35 -7.16
C GLN A 157 33.48 -13.64 -6.07
N ILE A 158 33.81 -13.34 -4.83
CA ILE A 158 32.89 -13.32 -3.68
C ILE A 158 32.13 -11.99 -3.73
N TRP A 159 30.82 -12.03 -3.69
CA TRP A 159 29.99 -10.84 -3.72
C TRP A 159 29.26 -10.65 -2.39
N ALA A 160 29.03 -9.38 -2.05
CA ALA A 160 28.20 -9.01 -0.90
C ALA A 160 27.31 -7.81 -1.21
N ILE A 161 26.28 -7.69 -0.39
CA ILE A 161 25.36 -6.53 -0.35
C ILE A 161 25.39 -5.96 1.07
N LEU A 162 25.32 -4.63 1.22
CA LEU A 162 25.30 -3.96 2.52
C LEU A 162 24.56 -2.62 2.45
N SER A 163 24.09 -2.16 3.61
CA SER A 163 23.56 -0.79 3.79
C SER A 163 24.64 0.12 4.31
N VAL A 164 24.85 1.25 3.61
CA VAL A 164 25.82 2.29 3.96
C VAL A 164 25.09 3.54 4.42
N HIS A 165 25.59 4.22 5.43
CA HIS A 165 25.04 5.47 5.98
C HIS A 165 23.64 5.34 6.57
N THR A 166 23.32 4.21 7.21
CA THR A 166 22.02 4.02 7.86
C THR A 166 21.74 5.05 8.95
N ASP A 167 22.81 5.56 9.60
CA ASP A 167 22.73 6.53 10.69
C ASP A 167 23.30 7.91 10.28
N LYS A 168 23.64 8.07 9.00
CA LYS A 168 24.16 9.31 8.36
C LYS A 168 23.46 9.50 7.00
N PRO A 169 22.20 9.88 6.96
CA PRO A 169 21.43 9.98 5.70
C PRO A 169 22.14 10.80 4.60
N PRO A 170 21.95 10.43 3.32
CA PRO A 170 21.05 9.40 2.78
C PRO A 170 21.64 7.99 2.82
N THR A 171 20.81 7.02 3.22
CA THR A 171 21.15 5.60 3.21
C THR A 171 21.27 5.05 1.79
N LYS A 172 22.22 4.15 1.54
CA LYS A 172 22.39 3.46 0.27
C LYS A 172 22.50 1.95 0.46
N ILE A 173 21.88 1.18 -0.41
CA ILE A 173 22.14 -0.26 -0.56
C ILE A 173 23.20 -0.42 -1.64
N CYS A 174 24.36 -0.97 -1.28
CA CYS A 174 25.51 -1.10 -2.16
C CYS A 174 25.92 -2.55 -2.37
N LEU A 175 26.54 -2.81 -3.51
CA LEU A 175 27.18 -4.08 -3.85
C LEU A 175 28.70 -3.95 -3.76
N VAL A 176 29.35 -5.06 -3.39
CA VAL A 176 30.82 -5.16 -3.34
C VAL A 176 31.26 -6.54 -3.79
N SER A 177 32.40 -6.64 -4.46
CA SER A 177 33.03 -7.91 -4.84
C SER A 177 34.46 -7.99 -4.32
N PHE A 178 34.85 -9.20 -3.91
CA PHE A 178 36.15 -9.53 -3.35
C PHE A 178 36.82 -10.62 -4.18
N ASN A 179 38.13 -10.51 -4.39
CA ASN A 179 38.90 -11.54 -5.10
C ASN A 179 39.22 -12.74 -4.21
N LYS A 180 39.46 -12.49 -2.91
CA LYS A 180 39.77 -13.52 -1.91
C LYS A 180 39.04 -13.24 -0.58
N GLU A 181 38.88 -14.26 0.24
CA GLU A 181 38.17 -14.21 1.51
C GLU A 181 38.75 -13.13 2.46
N SER A 182 40.08 -13.00 2.53
CA SER A 182 40.72 -12.01 3.41
C SER A 182 40.45 -10.54 3.04
N ASP A 183 39.95 -10.28 1.81
CA ASP A 183 39.58 -8.92 1.40
C ASP A 183 38.32 -8.44 2.13
N ILE A 184 37.46 -9.39 2.60
CA ILE A 184 36.19 -9.09 3.30
C ILE A 184 36.43 -8.23 4.55
N TRP A 185 37.54 -8.41 5.26
CA TRP A 185 37.90 -7.63 6.46
C TRP A 185 39.18 -6.83 6.30
N SER A 186 39.59 -6.53 5.07
CA SER A 186 40.77 -5.70 4.79
C SER A 186 40.41 -4.21 4.87
N GLU A 187 40.95 -3.52 5.86
CA GLU A 187 40.74 -2.07 6.01
C GLU A 187 41.21 -1.30 4.78
N LYS A 188 42.36 -1.66 4.19
CA LYS A 188 42.88 -1.06 2.95
C LYS A 188 41.89 -1.20 1.78
N PHE A 189 41.27 -2.39 1.64
CA PHE A 189 40.25 -2.64 0.62
C PHE A 189 39.04 -1.72 0.83
N TRP A 190 38.52 -1.67 2.04
CA TRP A 190 37.33 -0.91 2.36
C TRP A 190 37.53 0.61 2.25
N ASN A 191 38.70 1.15 2.62
CA ASN A 191 38.99 2.57 2.45
C ASN A 191 39.00 2.96 0.97
N ASN A 192 39.56 2.13 0.09
CA ASN A 192 39.55 2.35 -1.36
C ASN A 192 38.12 2.24 -1.95
N TRP A 193 37.35 1.26 -1.53
CA TRP A 193 35.98 1.06 -1.98
C TRP A 193 35.07 2.22 -1.53
N TYR A 194 35.18 2.62 -0.27
CA TYR A 194 34.36 3.66 0.33
C TYR A 194 34.57 5.03 -0.32
N ALA A 195 35.73 5.34 -0.78
CA ALA A 195 36.01 6.59 -1.51
C ALA A 195 35.11 6.79 -2.76
N ASN A 196 34.52 5.69 -3.27
CA ASN A 196 33.66 5.70 -4.46
C ASN A 196 32.36 4.90 -4.26
N PHE A 197 31.88 4.71 -3.03
CA PHE A 197 30.78 3.80 -2.72
C PHE A 197 29.47 4.10 -3.47
N GLU A 198 29.23 5.35 -3.83
CA GLU A 198 28.04 5.75 -4.59
C GLU A 198 27.93 5.07 -5.96
N LYS A 199 29.07 4.75 -6.58
CA LYS A 199 29.10 4.00 -7.87
C LYS A 199 28.61 2.56 -7.74
N TYR A 200 28.61 2.05 -6.51
CA TYR A 200 28.20 0.69 -6.20
C TYR A 200 26.77 0.62 -5.60
N ALA A 201 26.10 1.77 -5.53
CA ALA A 201 24.73 1.85 -5.01
C ALA A 201 23.70 1.36 -6.02
N LEU A 202 22.76 0.54 -5.54
CA LEU A 202 21.60 0.14 -6.32
C LEU A 202 20.55 1.27 -6.30
N PRO A 203 19.95 1.64 -7.44
CA PRO A 203 18.98 2.73 -7.56
C PRO A 203 17.58 2.28 -7.07
N LEU A 204 17.47 1.90 -5.81
CA LEU A 204 16.23 1.40 -5.22
C LEU A 204 15.39 2.50 -4.54
N GLN A 205 16.02 3.55 -4.05
CA GLN A 205 15.34 4.68 -3.43
C GLN A 205 14.54 5.48 -4.49
N ARG A 206 13.24 5.72 -4.24
CA ARG A 206 12.34 6.44 -5.16
C ARG A 206 12.22 7.93 -4.83
N ASN A 207 12.18 8.28 -3.54
CA ASN A 207 12.05 9.65 -3.10
C ASN A 207 13.20 10.02 -2.15
N LYS A 208 13.61 11.28 -2.14
CA LYS A 208 14.74 11.77 -1.30
C LYS A 208 14.49 11.64 0.21
N ASN A 209 13.22 11.59 0.63
CA ASN A 209 12.84 11.48 2.04
C ASN A 209 12.63 10.03 2.49
N ASP A 210 12.76 9.06 1.58
CA ASP A 210 12.63 7.65 1.89
C ASP A 210 14.00 7.05 2.22
N PHE A 211 14.00 5.98 3.04
CA PHE A 211 15.21 5.24 3.36
C PHE A 211 15.06 3.79 2.89
N ILE A 212 16.22 3.16 2.68
CA ILE A 212 16.29 1.77 2.26
C ILE A 212 17.37 1.05 3.05
N GLU A 213 17.07 -0.17 3.52
CA GLU A 213 18.04 -1.00 4.21
C GLU A 213 17.97 -2.45 3.70
N VAL A 214 19.13 -3.10 3.58
CA VAL A 214 19.20 -4.53 3.23
C VAL A 214 18.45 -5.35 4.28
N GLY A 215 17.58 -6.22 3.83
CA GLY A 215 16.87 -7.15 4.69
C GLY A 215 17.52 -8.53 4.72
N THR A 216 17.29 -9.31 3.68
CA THR A 216 17.74 -10.71 3.65
C THR A 216 19.06 -10.89 2.90
N PRO A 217 19.83 -11.93 3.22
CA PRO A 217 20.84 -12.46 2.29
C PRO A 217 20.21 -12.76 0.93
N PRO A 218 20.97 -12.63 -0.18
CA PRO A 218 20.46 -12.93 -1.53
C PRO A 218 20.06 -14.40 -1.67
N LEU A 219 18.87 -14.65 -2.21
CA LEU A 219 18.34 -15.96 -2.52
C LEU A 219 18.52 -16.27 -4.00
N LYS A 220 19.19 -17.38 -4.33
CA LYS A 220 19.29 -17.81 -5.72
C LYS A 220 17.96 -18.36 -6.22
N THR A 221 17.49 -17.84 -7.33
CA THR A 221 16.34 -18.36 -8.08
C THR A 221 16.74 -18.69 -9.51
N LYS A 222 15.87 -19.34 -10.25
CA LYS A 222 16.14 -19.63 -11.68
C LYS A 222 16.18 -18.37 -12.55
N TYR A 223 15.63 -17.24 -12.08
CA TYR A 223 15.57 -15.99 -12.84
C TYR A 223 16.60 -14.95 -12.41
N GLY A 224 17.10 -15.02 -11.17
CA GLY A 224 18.00 -14.01 -10.61
C GLY A 224 18.20 -14.17 -9.11
N TRP A 225 18.93 -13.22 -8.52
CA TRP A 225 19.13 -13.09 -7.09
C TRP A 225 17.97 -12.31 -6.49
N LEU A 226 17.14 -12.96 -5.70
CA LEU A 226 16.02 -12.33 -5.01
C LEU A 226 16.47 -11.84 -3.63
N ILE A 227 16.21 -10.57 -3.34
CA ILE A 227 16.56 -9.92 -2.07
C ILE A 227 15.33 -9.19 -1.56
N PHE A 228 14.97 -9.42 -0.29
CA PHE A 228 13.99 -8.61 0.41
C PHE A 228 14.72 -7.51 1.17
N TYR A 229 14.19 -6.29 1.13
CA TYR A 229 14.77 -5.13 1.77
C TYR A 229 13.69 -4.29 2.47
N SER A 230 14.09 -3.51 3.46
CA SER A 230 13.20 -2.55 4.10
C SER A 230 13.15 -1.28 3.27
N TYR A 231 11.95 -0.83 2.93
CA TYR A 231 11.69 0.48 2.35
C TYR A 231 10.93 1.31 3.37
N ILE A 232 11.55 2.41 3.82
CA ILE A 232 11.01 3.26 4.87
C ILE A 232 10.54 4.55 4.23
N TYR A 233 9.23 4.66 4.07
CA TYR A 233 8.59 5.83 3.46
C TYR A 233 8.60 7.00 4.43
N ASN A 234 8.88 8.20 3.93
CA ASN A 234 8.85 9.44 4.70
C ASN A 234 9.63 9.34 6.03
N TYR A 235 10.86 8.87 6.00
CA TYR A 235 11.67 8.51 7.17
C TYR A 235 11.70 9.58 8.27
N PHE A 236 11.76 10.87 7.89
CA PHE A 236 11.79 12.00 8.84
C PHE A 236 10.41 12.40 9.37
N SER A 237 9.34 11.78 8.89
CA SER A 237 7.97 12.06 9.35
C SER A 237 7.61 11.26 10.58
N PRO A 238 6.79 11.81 11.50
CA PRO A 238 6.15 11.02 12.56
C PRO A 238 5.33 9.84 12.02
N ASN A 239 4.82 9.97 10.79
CA ASN A 239 4.02 8.96 10.10
C ASN A 239 4.88 8.11 9.13
N ARG A 240 6.16 7.90 9.44
CA ARG A 240 7.01 7.01 8.65
C ARG A 240 6.44 5.60 8.60
N LEU A 241 6.50 4.98 7.42
CA LEU A 241 5.99 3.64 7.20
C LEU A 241 7.14 2.69 6.85
N PHE A 242 7.31 1.64 7.63
CA PHE A 242 8.20 0.53 7.31
C PHE A 242 7.48 -0.50 6.45
N GLY A 243 7.99 -0.73 5.25
CA GLY A 243 7.48 -1.74 4.32
C GLY A 243 8.56 -2.72 3.90
N ILE A 244 8.20 -3.98 3.72
CA ILE A 244 9.08 -4.96 3.11
C ILE A 244 8.86 -4.92 1.61
N GLU A 245 9.93 -4.75 0.85
CA GLU A 245 9.95 -4.79 -0.61
C GLU A 245 10.95 -5.84 -1.11
N ALA A 246 10.95 -6.10 -2.42
CA ALA A 246 11.86 -7.06 -3.03
C ALA A 246 12.45 -6.54 -4.33
N VAL A 247 13.68 -6.98 -4.60
CA VAL A 247 14.39 -6.75 -5.86
C VAL A 247 14.95 -8.07 -6.39
N LEU A 248 14.89 -8.25 -7.71
CA LEU A 248 15.50 -9.37 -8.43
C LEU A 248 16.66 -8.83 -9.27
N LEU A 249 17.87 -9.31 -8.99
CA LEU A 249 19.09 -8.92 -9.69
C LEU A 249 19.54 -10.03 -10.66
N ASP A 250 20.24 -9.65 -11.71
CA ASP A 250 20.77 -10.61 -12.70
C ASP A 250 21.81 -11.55 -12.06
N LEU A 251 21.79 -12.83 -12.45
CA LEU A 251 22.66 -13.87 -11.88
C LEU A 251 24.16 -13.64 -12.18
N LYS A 252 24.49 -13.02 -13.31
CA LYS A 252 25.88 -12.80 -13.75
C LYS A 252 26.34 -11.37 -13.50
N ASN A 253 25.43 -10.41 -13.51
CA ASN A 253 25.72 -9.00 -13.22
C ASN A 253 24.76 -8.46 -12.16
N PRO A 254 25.06 -8.57 -10.86
CA PRO A 254 24.17 -8.13 -9.79
C PRO A 254 23.82 -6.63 -9.80
N PHE A 255 24.54 -5.79 -10.54
CA PHE A 255 24.15 -4.39 -10.71
C PHE A 255 22.91 -4.21 -11.61
N LYS A 256 22.59 -5.21 -12.43
CA LYS A 256 21.43 -5.17 -13.30
C LYS A 256 20.18 -5.61 -12.53
N ILE A 257 19.28 -4.67 -12.29
CA ILE A 257 17.96 -4.95 -11.75
C ILE A 257 17.07 -5.52 -12.87
N LEU A 258 16.56 -6.73 -12.67
CA LEU A 258 15.63 -7.40 -13.59
C LEU A 258 14.18 -7.04 -13.29
N ALA A 259 13.85 -6.94 -11.99
CA ALA A 259 12.53 -6.56 -11.51
C ALA A 259 12.60 -6.06 -10.05
N ARG A 260 11.61 -5.31 -9.63
CA ARG A 260 11.41 -4.93 -8.22
C ARG A 260 9.93 -4.76 -7.93
N THR A 261 9.55 -4.83 -6.67
CA THR A 261 8.21 -4.43 -6.22
C THR A 261 8.08 -2.90 -6.27
N GLU A 262 6.90 -2.41 -6.61
CA GLU A 262 6.63 -0.96 -6.61
C GLU A 262 6.04 -0.48 -5.30
N TYR A 263 5.42 -1.40 -4.58
CA TYR A 263 4.75 -1.18 -3.30
C TYR A 263 5.22 -2.22 -2.30
N PRO A 264 5.07 -1.94 -0.99
CA PRO A 264 5.43 -2.91 0.02
C PRO A 264 4.56 -4.16 -0.11
N ILE A 265 5.20 -5.30 0.03
CA ILE A 265 4.54 -6.60 0.04
C ILE A 265 4.02 -6.97 1.42
N LEU A 266 4.55 -6.30 2.46
CA LEU A 266 4.14 -6.46 3.85
C LEU A 266 4.39 -5.15 4.59
N THR A 267 3.39 -4.72 5.36
CA THR A 267 3.44 -3.56 6.28
C THR A 267 2.90 -3.99 7.64
N ALA A 268 3.09 -3.18 8.68
CA ALA A 268 2.60 -3.51 10.02
C ALA A 268 1.06 -3.48 10.09
N GLU A 269 0.44 -4.65 10.24
CA GLU A 269 -1.01 -4.83 10.33
C GLU A 269 -1.43 -5.51 11.63
N GLU A 270 -0.66 -6.50 12.08
CA GLU A 270 -0.96 -7.29 13.26
C GLU A 270 -0.54 -6.59 14.55
N TYR A 271 -1.16 -6.96 15.66
CA TYR A 271 -0.89 -6.38 16.97
C TYR A 271 0.61 -6.43 17.34
N TYR A 272 1.26 -7.58 17.10
CA TYR A 272 2.68 -7.80 17.41
C TYR A 272 3.65 -7.06 16.45
N GLU A 273 3.15 -6.45 15.39
CA GLU A 273 3.89 -5.58 14.47
C GLU A 273 3.70 -4.09 14.81
N LYS A 274 2.61 -3.79 15.55
CA LYS A 274 2.20 -2.42 15.91
C LYS A 274 2.67 -1.98 17.29
N ILE A 275 2.87 -2.92 18.21
CA ILE A 275 3.19 -2.62 19.61
C ILE A 275 4.47 -3.35 20.01
N GLY A 276 5.49 -2.58 20.41
CA GLY A 276 6.79 -3.05 20.85
C GLY A 276 7.74 -1.91 21.17
N LEU A 277 9.04 -2.17 21.12
CA LEU A 277 10.08 -1.16 21.38
C LEU A 277 10.05 -0.03 20.34
N VAL A 278 9.83 -0.38 19.08
CA VAL A 278 9.58 0.57 17.99
C VAL A 278 8.27 0.20 17.32
N PRO A 279 7.19 0.98 17.56
CA PRO A 279 5.87 0.65 17.01
C PRO A 279 5.81 0.73 15.48
N ASN A 280 4.90 -0.07 14.88
CA ASN A 280 4.61 -0.06 13.45
C ASN A 280 5.82 -0.42 12.55
N VAL A 281 6.63 -1.37 13.00
CA VAL A 281 7.80 -1.85 12.26
C VAL A 281 7.63 -3.29 11.80
N VAL A 282 7.91 -3.54 10.53
CA VAL A 282 8.20 -4.86 9.95
C VAL A 282 9.55 -4.78 9.24
N PHE A 283 10.52 -5.60 9.66
CA PHE A 283 11.88 -5.54 9.14
C PHE A 283 12.37 -6.92 8.66
N PRO A 284 12.59 -7.12 7.33
CA PRO A 284 13.05 -8.42 6.81
C PRO A 284 14.48 -8.69 7.24
N SER A 285 14.77 -9.89 7.68
CA SER A 285 16.10 -10.19 8.22
C SER A 285 16.73 -11.46 7.65
N GLY A 286 15.93 -12.38 7.16
CA GLY A 286 16.43 -13.60 6.56
C GLY A 286 15.35 -14.37 5.83
N ALA A 287 15.74 -15.21 4.88
CA ALA A 287 14.81 -16.05 4.16
C ALA A 287 15.49 -17.31 3.62
N PHE A 288 14.72 -18.34 3.35
CA PHE A 288 15.14 -19.50 2.56
C PHE A 288 13.98 -20.03 1.71
N ILE A 289 14.32 -20.83 0.69
CA ILE A 289 13.34 -21.45 -0.20
C ILE A 289 13.24 -22.94 0.10
N LYS A 290 12.01 -23.45 0.28
CA LYS A 290 11.71 -24.87 0.45
C LYS A 290 10.38 -25.19 -0.25
N ASN A 291 10.39 -26.19 -1.15
CA ASN A 291 9.19 -26.68 -1.85
C ASN A 291 8.37 -25.54 -2.50
N ASP A 292 9.02 -24.68 -3.30
CA ASP A 292 8.41 -23.52 -3.96
C ASP A 292 7.79 -22.46 -3.03
N TRP A 293 8.11 -22.53 -1.75
CA TRP A 293 7.74 -21.50 -0.78
C TRP A 293 8.98 -20.78 -0.26
N ILE A 294 8.89 -19.45 -0.22
CA ILE A 294 9.83 -18.60 0.50
C ILE A 294 9.35 -18.49 1.93
N TYR A 295 10.22 -18.87 2.86
CA TYR A 295 10.07 -18.62 4.29
C TYR A 295 10.78 -17.31 4.59
N LEU A 296 10.03 -16.22 4.71
CA LEU A 296 10.53 -14.87 4.99
C LEU A 296 10.43 -14.58 6.49
N TYR A 297 11.58 -14.49 7.15
CA TYR A 297 11.66 -14.11 8.56
C TYR A 297 11.84 -12.61 8.68
N TYR A 298 11.13 -12.01 9.65
CA TYR A 298 11.16 -10.58 9.89
C TYR A 298 10.97 -10.23 11.36
N GLY A 299 11.44 -9.05 11.76
CA GLY A 299 11.17 -8.45 13.07
C GLY A 299 9.82 -7.73 13.07
N GLY A 300 9.04 -7.89 14.14
CA GLY A 300 7.81 -7.16 14.39
C GLY A 300 8.00 -6.20 15.56
N ALA A 301 7.73 -4.90 15.34
CA ALA A 301 7.79 -3.80 16.32
C ALA A 301 9.10 -3.75 17.13
N ASP A 302 10.22 -4.23 16.55
CA ASP A 302 11.54 -4.41 17.21
C ASP A 302 11.46 -5.19 18.53
N MET A 303 10.52 -6.11 18.64
CA MET A 303 10.26 -6.85 19.86
C MET A 303 10.19 -8.37 19.66
N VAL A 304 9.66 -8.83 18.54
CA VAL A 304 9.40 -10.25 18.28
C VAL A 304 9.89 -10.69 16.91
N GLY A 305 10.22 -11.99 16.78
CA GLY A 305 10.52 -12.62 15.50
C GLY A 305 9.27 -13.23 14.86
N CYS A 306 9.07 -12.98 13.58
CA CYS A 306 7.91 -13.37 12.82
C CYS A 306 8.28 -14.12 11.53
N LEU A 307 7.31 -14.79 10.93
CA LEU A 307 7.43 -15.53 9.67
C LEU A 307 6.28 -15.19 8.73
N ALA A 308 6.60 -14.94 7.46
CA ALA A 308 5.65 -14.91 6.36
C ALA A 308 6.02 -15.95 5.29
N LEU A 309 5.01 -16.52 4.64
CA LEU A 309 5.16 -17.50 3.57
C LEU A 309 4.74 -16.88 2.24
N ILE A 310 5.58 -17.04 1.21
CA ILE A 310 5.35 -16.49 -0.12
C ILE A 310 5.51 -17.60 -1.15
N ASN A 311 4.53 -17.80 -2.05
CA ASN A 311 4.71 -18.74 -3.15
C ASN A 311 5.72 -18.18 -4.16
N LEU A 312 6.87 -18.83 -4.29
CA LEU A 312 8.00 -18.36 -5.10
C LEU A 312 7.60 -18.16 -6.57
N ARG A 313 6.91 -19.15 -7.16
CA ARG A 313 6.55 -19.10 -8.58
C ARG A 313 5.62 -17.92 -8.86
N ILE A 314 4.54 -17.82 -8.10
CA ILE A 314 3.56 -16.73 -8.27
C ILE A 314 4.23 -15.37 -8.05
N PHE A 315 5.07 -15.26 -7.02
CA PHE A 315 5.78 -14.04 -6.71
C PHE A 315 6.71 -13.58 -7.85
N LEU A 316 7.54 -14.49 -8.36
CA LEU A 316 8.46 -14.17 -9.46
C LEU A 316 7.71 -13.86 -10.77
N GLU A 317 6.63 -14.58 -11.07
CA GLU A 317 5.78 -14.27 -12.23
C GLU A 317 5.18 -12.86 -12.14
N GLU A 318 4.81 -12.41 -10.93
CA GLU A 318 4.25 -11.06 -10.73
C GLU A 318 5.28 -9.95 -10.87
N ILE A 319 6.43 -10.06 -10.20
CA ILE A 319 7.45 -9.00 -10.25
C ILE A 319 8.15 -8.89 -11.62
N LEU A 320 8.16 -9.98 -12.41
CA LEU A 320 8.74 -10.02 -13.77
C LEU A 320 7.75 -9.56 -14.85
N LYS A 321 6.45 -9.46 -14.56
CA LYS A 321 5.47 -8.94 -15.53
C LYS A 321 5.72 -7.46 -15.77
N ASN A 322 6.04 -7.14 -17.03
CA ASN A 322 6.16 -5.74 -17.47
C ASN A 322 4.81 -5.03 -17.31
N ASP A 323 4.79 -3.95 -16.56
CA ASP A 323 3.60 -3.15 -16.27
C ASP A 323 2.94 -2.50 -17.50
N GLU A 324 3.70 -2.29 -18.56
CA GLU A 324 3.20 -1.73 -19.83
C GLU A 324 2.11 -2.59 -20.51
N LYS A 325 1.93 -3.86 -20.09
CA LYS A 325 0.94 -4.77 -20.66
C LYS A 325 -0.35 -4.91 -19.85
N LYS A 326 -0.46 -4.29 -18.66
CA LYS A 326 -1.72 -4.33 -17.91
C LYS A 326 -2.74 -3.40 -18.56
N PRO A 327 -3.95 -3.88 -18.86
CA PRO A 327 -5.00 -3.02 -19.40
C PRO A 327 -5.28 -1.86 -18.45
N LYS A 328 -5.41 -0.66 -19.01
CA LYS A 328 -5.85 0.55 -18.32
C LYS A 328 -7.16 1.03 -18.95
N LEU A 329 -7.85 1.95 -18.29
CA LEU A 329 -8.93 2.73 -18.89
C LEU A 329 -8.34 3.59 -20.02
N GLU A 330 -8.91 3.47 -21.20
CA GLU A 330 -8.53 4.25 -22.39
C GLU A 330 -9.38 5.53 -22.43
N ARG A 331 -8.75 6.69 -22.35
CA ARG A 331 -9.41 8.00 -22.42
C ARG A 331 -10.11 8.19 -23.75
N PHE A 332 -11.23 8.91 -23.74
CA PHE A 332 -11.84 9.34 -25.01
C PHE A 332 -10.89 10.30 -25.75
N SER A 333 -10.85 10.18 -27.06
CA SER A 333 -9.92 10.96 -27.90
C SER A 333 -10.20 12.47 -27.88
N HIS A 334 -11.41 12.87 -27.48
CA HIS A 334 -11.88 14.26 -27.46
C HIS A 334 -12.21 14.76 -26.05
N ASN A 335 -11.59 14.16 -25.02
CA ASN A 335 -11.66 14.73 -23.68
C ASN A 335 -11.07 16.15 -23.61
N PRO A 336 -11.59 17.03 -22.76
CA PRO A 336 -12.78 16.88 -21.91
C PRO A 336 -14.10 16.87 -22.71
N ILE A 337 -15.07 16.04 -22.28
CA ILE A 337 -16.39 15.94 -22.95
C ILE A 337 -17.36 17.05 -22.53
N LEU A 338 -17.14 17.66 -21.36
CA LEU A 338 -17.89 18.83 -20.88
C LEU A 338 -16.95 19.82 -20.20
N LEU A 339 -17.14 21.09 -20.55
CA LEU A 339 -16.51 22.26 -19.97
C LEU A 339 -17.56 23.18 -19.35
N SER A 340 -17.14 24.05 -18.43
CA SER A 340 -18.00 25.15 -17.94
C SER A 340 -18.46 26.03 -19.06
N ARG A 341 -19.70 26.59 -18.96
CA ARG A 341 -20.25 27.58 -19.90
C ARG A 341 -20.25 28.94 -19.22
N GLN A 342 -19.54 29.88 -19.82
CA GLN A 342 -19.38 31.23 -19.24
C GLN A 342 -20.66 32.03 -19.22
N GLU A 343 -21.57 31.74 -20.13
CA GLU A 343 -22.90 32.34 -20.23
C GLU A 343 -23.89 31.86 -19.16
N ASN A 344 -23.63 30.71 -18.53
CA ASN A 344 -24.50 30.12 -17.52
C ASN A 344 -23.92 30.35 -16.11
N SER A 345 -24.46 31.30 -15.37
CA SER A 345 -23.95 31.66 -14.02
C SER A 345 -23.85 30.47 -13.07
N TRP A 346 -24.78 29.50 -13.15
CA TRP A 346 -24.86 28.34 -12.27
C TRP A 346 -23.78 27.26 -12.52
N GLU A 347 -23.09 27.27 -13.67
CA GLU A 347 -22.04 26.34 -14.04
C GLU A 347 -20.73 27.01 -14.52
N LYS A 348 -20.63 28.34 -14.30
CA LYS A 348 -19.55 29.14 -14.85
C LYS A 348 -18.17 28.81 -14.32
N LYS A 349 -18.05 28.42 -13.05
CA LYS A 349 -16.78 28.14 -12.41
C LYS A 349 -16.24 26.76 -12.80
N ALA A 350 -17.05 25.71 -12.70
CA ALA A 350 -16.62 24.34 -13.00
C ALA A 350 -17.81 23.41 -13.27
N VAL A 351 -17.55 22.31 -14.01
CA VAL A 351 -18.42 21.14 -14.14
C VAL A 351 -17.61 19.88 -13.93
N LEU A 352 -18.07 18.96 -13.05
CA LEU A 352 -17.25 17.84 -12.58
C LEU A 352 -18.11 16.67 -12.07
N ASN A 353 -17.48 15.56 -11.78
CA ASN A 353 -17.98 14.42 -11.02
C ASN A 353 -19.38 13.91 -11.44
N PRO A 354 -19.55 13.48 -12.71
CA PRO A 354 -20.87 13.10 -13.21
C PRO A 354 -21.30 11.71 -12.78
N GLY A 355 -22.48 11.59 -12.17
CA GLY A 355 -23.20 10.32 -12.09
C GLY A 355 -23.74 9.92 -13.46
N ALA A 356 -23.73 8.64 -13.80
CA ALA A 356 -24.15 8.12 -15.09
C ALA A 356 -25.17 7.00 -14.96
N ILE A 357 -26.13 6.95 -15.90
CA ILE A 357 -27.07 5.84 -16.02
C ILE A 357 -27.40 5.58 -17.50
N TYR A 358 -27.50 4.30 -17.89
CA TYR A 358 -27.87 3.89 -19.25
C TYR A 358 -29.34 3.50 -19.31
N LEU A 359 -30.14 4.28 -20.04
CA LEU A 359 -31.57 4.07 -20.20
C LEU A 359 -31.98 4.43 -21.66
N ASN A 360 -32.93 3.67 -22.22
CA ASN A 360 -33.44 3.88 -23.55
C ASN A 360 -32.36 4.09 -24.63
N ASN A 361 -31.30 3.24 -24.58
CA ASN A 361 -30.17 3.28 -25.49
C ASN A 361 -29.38 4.62 -25.48
N LYS A 362 -29.46 5.36 -24.38
CA LYS A 362 -28.69 6.58 -24.15
C LYS A 362 -28.01 6.54 -22.79
N VAL A 363 -26.87 7.18 -22.72
CA VAL A 363 -26.23 7.54 -21.46
C VAL A 363 -26.78 8.89 -21.00
N HIS A 364 -27.22 8.93 -19.76
CA HIS A 364 -27.67 10.13 -19.08
C HIS A 364 -26.69 10.48 -17.98
N LEU A 365 -26.20 11.71 -17.98
CA LEU A 365 -25.26 12.23 -16.98
C LEU A 365 -25.98 13.27 -16.13
N ILE A 366 -25.94 13.12 -14.82
CA ILE A 366 -26.19 14.19 -13.85
C ILE A 366 -24.83 14.60 -13.29
N TYR A 367 -24.43 15.85 -13.50
CA TYR A 367 -23.10 16.32 -13.12
C TYR A 367 -23.16 17.47 -12.11
N ARG A 368 -22.13 17.56 -11.26
CA ARG A 368 -21.95 18.70 -10.37
C ARG A 368 -21.53 19.92 -11.20
N ALA A 369 -22.18 21.05 -10.97
CA ALA A 369 -21.86 22.34 -11.53
C ALA A 369 -21.63 23.34 -10.40
N ILE A 370 -20.61 24.17 -10.50
CA ILE A 370 -20.25 25.18 -9.50
C ILE A 370 -20.44 26.56 -10.12
N SER A 371 -21.25 27.38 -9.46
CA SER A 371 -21.47 28.78 -9.81
C SER A 371 -20.29 29.68 -9.40
N GLU A 372 -20.32 30.95 -9.86
CA GLU A 372 -19.29 31.94 -9.47
C GLU A 372 -19.23 32.20 -7.95
N ASP A 373 -20.34 32.08 -7.27
CA ASP A 373 -20.46 32.27 -5.81
C ASP A 373 -20.32 30.98 -4.99
N ASP A 374 -19.70 29.93 -5.58
CA ASP A 374 -19.38 28.67 -4.92
C ASP A 374 -20.60 27.85 -4.43
N VAL A 375 -21.73 27.97 -5.12
CA VAL A 375 -22.88 27.08 -4.91
C VAL A 375 -22.86 25.93 -5.90
N SER A 376 -22.90 24.69 -5.36
CA SER A 376 -22.98 23.46 -6.16
C SER A 376 -24.43 23.09 -6.46
N THR A 377 -24.74 22.85 -7.74
CA THR A 377 -26.02 22.38 -8.27
C THR A 377 -25.79 21.19 -9.18
N PHE A 378 -26.87 20.58 -9.72
CA PHE A 378 -26.72 19.53 -10.72
C PHE A 378 -27.20 19.97 -12.10
N GLY A 379 -26.35 19.75 -13.10
CA GLY A 379 -26.69 19.84 -14.52
C GLY A 379 -26.99 18.45 -15.11
N TYR A 380 -27.51 18.44 -16.34
CA TYR A 380 -27.85 17.23 -17.04
C TYR A 380 -27.35 17.24 -18.48
N ALA A 381 -26.85 16.07 -18.94
CA ALA A 381 -26.42 15.87 -20.32
C ALA A 381 -26.78 14.47 -20.81
N GLN A 382 -26.92 14.31 -22.14
CA GLN A 382 -27.21 13.02 -22.80
C GLN A 382 -26.16 12.68 -23.85
N SER A 383 -25.96 11.36 -24.04
CA SER A 383 -25.13 10.80 -25.10
C SER A 383 -25.80 9.58 -25.70
N SER A 384 -25.92 9.50 -27.02
CA SER A 384 -26.44 8.35 -27.76
C SER A 384 -25.41 7.22 -27.91
N ASN A 385 -24.14 7.55 -27.90
CA ASN A 385 -23.06 6.58 -28.11
C ASN A 385 -22.12 6.39 -26.89
N GLY A 386 -22.35 7.16 -25.82
CA GLY A 386 -21.53 7.16 -24.62
C GLY A 386 -20.24 7.99 -24.72
N TYR A 387 -19.82 8.41 -25.89
CA TYR A 387 -18.61 9.17 -26.13
C TYR A 387 -18.85 10.68 -26.25
N HIS A 388 -19.79 11.08 -27.08
CA HIS A 388 -20.10 12.49 -27.39
C HIS A 388 -21.38 12.92 -26.68
N ILE A 389 -21.37 14.14 -26.19
CA ILE A 389 -22.58 14.76 -25.62
C ILE A 389 -23.43 15.32 -26.76
N ASP A 390 -24.61 14.77 -26.92
CA ASP A 390 -25.57 15.21 -27.96
C ASP A 390 -26.42 16.39 -27.49
N TRP A 391 -26.70 16.44 -26.20
CA TRP A 391 -27.55 17.47 -25.62
C TRP A 391 -27.17 17.75 -24.16
N ARG A 392 -27.29 19.00 -23.74
CA ARG A 392 -27.01 19.49 -22.39
C ARG A 392 -28.04 20.54 -21.98
N SER A 393 -28.52 20.44 -20.74
CA SER A 393 -29.48 21.36 -20.15
C SER A 393 -28.88 22.77 -20.00
N ASP A 394 -29.70 23.81 -20.28
CA ASP A 394 -29.33 25.22 -20.08
C ASP A 394 -29.66 25.71 -18.66
N GLN A 395 -30.42 24.94 -17.89
CA GLN A 395 -30.77 25.20 -16.50
C GLN A 395 -30.38 24.03 -15.61
N PRO A 396 -30.10 24.27 -14.33
CA PRO A 396 -29.84 23.19 -13.40
C PRO A 396 -31.09 22.30 -13.26
N VAL A 397 -30.89 20.99 -13.18
CA VAL A 397 -31.95 19.99 -13.00
C VAL A 397 -32.20 19.63 -11.54
N TYR A 398 -31.32 20.11 -10.66
CA TYR A 398 -31.45 20.02 -9.21
C TYR A 398 -30.66 21.16 -8.54
N ILE A 399 -31.30 21.86 -7.63
CA ILE A 399 -30.72 22.97 -6.86
C ILE A 399 -30.88 22.72 -5.38
N PRO A 400 -30.08 23.33 -4.51
CA PRO A 400 -30.25 23.22 -3.05
C PRO A 400 -31.65 23.64 -2.59
N ARG A 401 -32.33 22.75 -1.85
CA ARG A 401 -33.73 22.94 -1.42
C ARG A 401 -33.83 23.01 0.10
N GLU A 402 -33.13 22.13 0.79
CA GLU A 402 -33.20 21.97 2.24
C GLU A 402 -32.08 22.73 2.96
N SER A 403 -32.23 22.95 4.25
CA SER A 403 -31.23 23.67 5.08
C SER A 403 -29.88 23.02 5.07
N PHE A 404 -29.82 21.67 5.02
CA PHE A 404 -28.57 20.92 5.00
C PHE A 404 -27.82 20.97 3.63
N GLU A 405 -28.37 21.66 2.65
CA GLU A 405 -27.76 21.93 1.34
C GLU A 405 -27.39 23.41 1.18
N LYS A 406 -27.78 24.26 2.13
CA LYS A 406 -27.65 25.72 2.02
C LYS A 406 -26.74 26.25 3.12
N ARG A 407 -25.90 27.19 2.76
CA ARG A 407 -25.02 27.92 3.67
C ARG A 407 -25.77 29.02 4.41
N ASP A 408 -25.38 29.27 5.62
CA ASP A 408 -25.75 30.45 6.40
C ASP A 408 -24.77 31.62 6.23
N ASN A 409 -23.50 31.29 5.87
CA ASN A 409 -22.44 32.25 5.58
C ASN A 409 -22.17 32.31 4.06
N PRO A 410 -22.39 33.45 3.38
CA PRO A 410 -22.19 33.55 1.93
C PRO A 410 -20.74 33.37 1.45
N ASN A 411 -19.76 33.45 2.36
CA ASN A 411 -18.34 33.32 2.03
C ASN A 411 -17.82 31.86 2.03
N VAL A 412 -18.68 30.88 2.31
CA VAL A 412 -18.32 29.47 2.26
C VAL A 412 -19.02 28.77 1.11
N SER A 413 -18.42 27.72 0.54
CA SER A 413 -19.08 26.88 -0.45
C SER A 413 -20.25 26.08 0.14
N CYS A 414 -21.25 25.74 -0.67
CA CYS A 414 -22.36 24.88 -0.24
C CYS A 414 -23.01 24.20 -1.45
N GLY A 415 -24.01 23.38 -1.19
CA GLY A 415 -24.89 22.84 -2.21
C GLY A 415 -24.92 21.32 -2.29
N CYS A 416 -25.18 20.85 -3.51
CA CYS A 416 -25.32 19.44 -3.82
C CYS A 416 -24.08 18.98 -4.60
N GLU A 417 -23.38 17.94 -4.09
CA GLU A 417 -22.09 17.50 -4.65
C GLU A 417 -22.14 16.03 -5.08
N ASP A 418 -21.46 15.71 -6.17
CA ASP A 418 -21.04 14.37 -6.57
C ASP A 418 -22.19 13.35 -6.64
N PRO A 419 -23.15 13.51 -7.56
CA PRO A 419 -24.35 12.67 -7.67
C PRO A 419 -24.01 11.26 -8.15
N ARG A 420 -24.69 10.24 -7.60
CA ARG A 420 -24.58 8.85 -8.03
C ARG A 420 -25.97 8.26 -8.23
N LEU A 421 -26.18 7.66 -9.41
CA LEU A 421 -27.52 7.25 -9.87
C LEU A 421 -27.67 5.74 -9.86
N THR A 422 -28.69 5.23 -9.15
CA THR A 422 -29.03 3.80 -9.14
C THR A 422 -30.50 3.60 -9.53
N LYS A 423 -30.75 2.81 -10.58
CA LYS A 423 -32.13 2.41 -10.94
C LYS A 423 -32.54 1.19 -10.12
N ILE A 424 -33.66 1.30 -9.43
CA ILE A 424 -34.29 0.20 -8.69
C ILE A 424 -35.79 0.20 -9.04
N GLY A 425 -36.23 -0.85 -9.71
CA GLY A 425 -37.59 -0.94 -10.22
C GLY A 425 -37.91 0.20 -11.21
N ASN A 426 -38.95 0.96 -10.94
CA ASN A 426 -39.39 2.10 -11.75
C ASN A 426 -38.87 3.45 -11.25
N LYS A 427 -37.94 3.46 -10.29
CA LYS A 427 -37.33 4.68 -9.74
C LYS A 427 -35.84 4.75 -10.02
N ILE A 428 -35.35 5.97 -10.15
CA ILE A 428 -33.93 6.31 -10.10
C ILE A 428 -33.70 6.98 -8.75
N TYR A 429 -32.83 6.39 -7.96
CA TYR A 429 -32.33 6.94 -6.71
C TYR A 429 -31.05 7.69 -6.97
N MET A 430 -30.96 8.90 -6.44
CA MET A 430 -29.76 9.73 -6.48
C MET A 430 -29.24 9.94 -5.06
N GLY A 431 -28.07 9.35 -4.78
CA GLY A 431 -27.29 9.64 -3.60
C GLY A 431 -26.29 10.73 -3.93
N TYR A 432 -26.10 11.68 -3.02
CA TYR A 432 -25.19 12.79 -3.21
C TYR A 432 -24.69 13.33 -1.87
N THR A 433 -23.63 14.12 -1.92
CA THR A 433 -23.17 14.86 -0.75
C THR A 433 -23.91 16.18 -0.66
N ALA A 434 -24.63 16.39 0.42
CA ALA A 434 -25.21 17.66 0.80
C ALA A 434 -24.23 18.42 1.69
N TYR A 435 -23.93 19.66 1.36
CA TYR A 435 -22.98 20.49 2.09
C TYR A 435 -23.58 21.86 2.42
N ASP A 436 -23.68 22.16 3.70
CA ASP A 436 -24.27 23.40 4.24
C ASP A 436 -23.20 24.45 4.60
N GLY A 437 -21.93 24.20 4.24
CA GLY A 437 -20.80 25.04 4.62
C GLY A 437 -20.10 24.60 5.90
N HIS A 438 -20.61 23.58 6.60
CA HIS A 438 -20.06 23.06 7.86
C HIS A 438 -19.62 21.61 7.72
N ILE A 439 -20.54 20.67 7.53
CA ILE A 439 -20.28 19.24 7.49
C ILE A 439 -20.89 18.62 6.23
N PRO A 440 -20.11 17.97 5.38
CA PRO A 440 -20.65 17.20 4.26
C PRO A 440 -21.33 15.93 4.76
N ARG A 441 -22.58 15.70 4.32
CA ARG A 441 -23.42 14.57 4.71
C ARG A 441 -24.08 13.94 3.50
N ILE A 442 -24.44 12.67 3.62
CA ILE A 442 -25.14 12.00 2.52
C ILE A 442 -26.61 12.33 2.55
N ALA A 443 -27.13 12.78 1.39
CA ALA A 443 -28.53 12.91 1.12
C ALA A 443 -28.99 11.94 0.04
N LEU A 444 -30.25 11.54 0.11
CA LEU A 444 -30.90 10.63 -0.82
C LEU A 444 -32.19 11.24 -1.34
N THR A 445 -32.36 11.24 -2.67
CA THR A 445 -33.63 11.58 -3.34
C THR A 445 -33.94 10.55 -4.42
N SER A 446 -35.13 10.60 -5.00
CA SER A 446 -35.52 9.72 -6.10
C SER A 446 -36.50 10.39 -7.08
N ILE A 447 -36.54 9.89 -8.31
CA ILE A 447 -37.47 10.29 -9.33
C ILE A 447 -38.00 9.06 -10.07
N ASN A 448 -39.23 9.09 -10.58
CA ASN A 448 -39.72 8.02 -11.44
C ASN A 448 -38.95 8.00 -12.78
N VAL A 449 -38.66 6.81 -13.30
CA VAL A 449 -37.96 6.64 -14.59
C VAL A 449 -38.69 7.39 -15.72
N LYS A 450 -40.05 7.39 -15.75
CA LYS A 450 -40.83 8.10 -16.73
C LYS A 450 -40.62 9.63 -16.62
N SER A 451 -40.70 10.19 -15.43
CA SER A 451 -40.46 11.61 -15.18
C SER A 451 -39.04 12.04 -15.55
N PHE A 452 -38.06 11.20 -15.20
CA PHE A 452 -36.64 11.42 -15.55
C PHE A 452 -36.44 11.49 -17.08
N LEU A 453 -36.99 10.51 -17.82
CA LEU A 453 -36.87 10.44 -19.28
C LEU A 453 -37.60 11.59 -19.98
N ASN A 454 -38.69 12.08 -19.38
CA ASN A 454 -39.43 13.24 -19.84
C ASN A 454 -38.87 14.58 -19.34
N GLN A 455 -37.73 14.55 -18.61
CA GLN A 455 -37.07 15.73 -18.04
C GLN A 455 -37.97 16.57 -17.11
N GLN A 456 -38.87 15.88 -16.37
CA GLN A 456 -39.79 16.50 -15.40
C GLN A 456 -39.07 16.64 -14.05
N TRP A 457 -38.08 17.55 -13.98
CA TRP A 457 -37.14 17.66 -12.82
C TRP A 457 -37.81 18.12 -11.53
N GLN A 458 -38.97 18.74 -11.61
CA GLN A 458 -39.79 19.09 -10.43
C GLN A 458 -40.31 17.86 -9.68
N ASP A 459 -40.31 16.69 -10.34
CA ASP A 459 -40.75 15.43 -9.72
C ASP A 459 -39.70 14.74 -8.85
N TRP A 460 -38.51 15.34 -8.71
CA TRP A 460 -37.57 14.85 -7.70
C TRP A 460 -38.21 14.88 -6.32
N ALA A 461 -38.25 13.75 -5.65
CA ALA A 461 -38.76 13.64 -4.29
C ALA A 461 -37.99 14.57 -3.33
N LYS A 462 -38.64 14.96 -2.24
CA LYS A 462 -37.97 15.70 -1.16
C LYS A 462 -36.74 14.89 -0.70
N PRO A 463 -35.53 15.51 -0.66
CA PRO A 463 -34.33 14.81 -0.19
C PRO A 463 -34.39 14.57 1.30
N ILE A 464 -33.77 13.50 1.73
CA ILE A 464 -33.61 13.13 3.12
C ILE A 464 -32.13 12.91 3.44
N LEU A 465 -31.68 13.38 4.61
CA LEU A 465 -30.37 12.98 5.14
C LEU A 465 -30.42 11.54 5.62
N ILE A 466 -29.36 10.79 5.32
CA ILE A 466 -29.23 9.37 5.71
C ILE A 466 -27.95 9.08 6.50
N SER A 467 -27.07 10.07 6.67
CA SER A 467 -25.96 10.04 7.62
C SER A 467 -26.24 10.94 8.84
N PRO A 468 -25.68 10.63 10.03
CA PRO A 468 -25.83 11.44 11.24
C PRO A 468 -25.44 12.91 11.01
N THR A 469 -26.02 13.81 11.81
CA THR A 469 -25.86 15.26 11.63
C THR A 469 -24.48 15.79 11.96
N ASP A 470 -23.72 15.06 12.76
CA ASP A 470 -22.38 15.39 13.24
C ASP A 470 -21.25 14.57 12.56
N LEU A 471 -21.61 13.76 11.56
CA LEU A 471 -20.68 12.84 10.89
C LEU A 471 -20.36 13.30 9.46
N ASN A 472 -19.06 13.45 9.15
CA ASN A 472 -18.59 13.68 7.80
C ASN A 472 -18.68 12.38 7.00
N ASP A 473 -19.69 12.28 6.11
CA ASP A 473 -19.97 11.09 5.33
C ASP A 473 -20.20 11.46 3.85
N LYS A 474 -19.58 10.70 2.94
CA LYS A 474 -19.56 10.95 1.49
C LYS A 474 -19.62 9.67 0.65
N ASP A 475 -19.63 9.83 -0.66
CA ASP A 475 -19.37 8.80 -1.67
C ASP A 475 -20.35 7.63 -1.66
N MET A 476 -21.63 7.91 -1.41
CA MET A 476 -22.65 6.89 -1.28
C MET A 476 -23.02 6.28 -2.64
N VAL A 477 -23.03 4.95 -2.71
CA VAL A 477 -23.63 4.18 -3.81
C VAL A 477 -24.58 3.10 -3.26
N ILE A 478 -25.61 2.78 -4.01
CA ILE A 478 -26.57 1.72 -3.67
C ILE A 478 -26.40 0.57 -4.65
N PHE A 479 -26.38 -0.68 -4.14
CA PHE A 479 -26.49 -1.83 -5.02
C PHE A 479 -27.89 -1.92 -5.61
N PRO A 480 -28.05 -2.21 -6.92
CA PRO A 480 -29.35 -2.19 -7.59
C PRO A 480 -30.24 -3.38 -7.22
N GLU A 481 -29.75 -4.33 -6.44
CA GLU A 481 -30.43 -5.55 -6.00
C GLU A 481 -30.34 -5.70 -4.48
N LYS A 482 -31.30 -6.43 -3.91
CA LYS A 482 -31.29 -6.82 -2.51
C LYS A 482 -30.50 -8.13 -2.28
N PHE A 483 -29.78 -8.18 -1.16
CA PHE A 483 -29.11 -9.36 -0.66
C PHE A 483 -29.79 -9.80 0.65
N GLN A 484 -30.31 -11.01 0.69
CA GLN A 484 -31.07 -11.52 1.84
C GLN A 484 -32.20 -10.56 2.29
N GLY A 485 -32.89 -9.94 1.32
CA GLY A 485 -33.99 -9.04 1.57
C GLY A 485 -33.60 -7.59 1.91
N GLN A 486 -32.30 -7.25 1.96
CA GLN A 486 -31.79 -5.91 2.30
C GLN A 486 -31.01 -5.29 1.15
N TYR A 487 -31.07 -3.97 1.02
CA TYR A 487 -30.17 -3.21 0.16
C TYR A 487 -28.81 -3.08 0.83
N LEU A 488 -27.75 -3.21 0.03
CA LEU A 488 -26.40 -2.86 0.43
C LEU A 488 -26.09 -1.44 -0.05
N ILE A 489 -25.73 -0.60 0.88
CA ILE A 489 -25.35 0.80 0.66
C ILE A 489 -23.88 0.91 1.06
N VAL A 490 -23.08 1.51 0.19
CA VAL A 490 -21.66 1.75 0.41
C VAL A 490 -21.47 3.24 0.57
N HIS A 491 -20.66 3.65 1.52
CA HIS A 491 -20.37 5.06 1.81
C HIS A 491 -18.98 5.21 2.42
N ARG A 492 -18.61 6.40 2.89
CA ARG A 492 -17.28 6.66 3.43
C ARG A 492 -17.32 7.60 4.61
N VAL A 493 -17.02 7.06 5.78
CA VAL A 493 -16.71 7.82 6.98
C VAL A 493 -15.20 7.83 7.19
N GLY A 494 -14.58 9.01 7.18
CA GLY A 494 -13.14 9.15 7.34
C GLY A 494 -12.33 8.75 6.09
N TYR A 495 -11.54 7.68 6.17
CA TYR A 495 -10.53 7.34 5.15
C TYR A 495 -10.86 6.09 4.35
N ASP A 496 -11.53 5.13 4.94
CA ASP A 496 -11.85 3.82 4.38
C ASP A 496 -13.27 3.80 3.79
N ILE A 497 -13.59 2.78 2.99
CA ILE A 497 -14.95 2.58 2.50
C ILE A 497 -15.72 1.74 3.51
N ASP A 498 -16.90 2.21 3.88
CA ASP A 498 -17.85 1.59 4.79
C ASP A 498 -19.05 0.99 4.03
N TYR A 499 -19.80 0.12 4.69
CA TYR A 499 -21.07 -0.38 4.19
C TYR A 499 -22.16 -0.40 5.26
N SER A 500 -23.42 -0.36 4.80
CA SER A 500 -24.60 -0.47 5.63
C SER A 500 -25.66 -1.33 4.93
N PHE A 501 -26.42 -2.12 5.70
CA PHE A 501 -27.58 -2.83 5.19
C PHE A 501 -28.88 -2.14 5.58
N SER A 502 -29.84 -2.04 4.64
CA SER A 502 -31.16 -1.52 4.92
C SER A 502 -32.27 -2.32 4.26
N LYS A 503 -33.35 -2.61 4.99
CA LYS A 503 -34.52 -3.33 4.45
C LYS A 503 -35.27 -2.54 3.38
N ASN A 504 -35.24 -1.21 3.47
CA ASN A 504 -35.84 -0.29 2.52
C ASN A 504 -35.00 0.98 2.39
N LEU A 505 -35.36 1.86 1.46
CA LEU A 505 -34.68 3.14 1.23
C LEU A 505 -35.49 4.34 1.78
N ASN A 506 -36.44 4.07 2.66
CA ASN A 506 -37.23 5.09 3.37
C ASN A 506 -36.55 5.35 4.72
N PHE A 507 -35.50 6.15 4.70
CA PHE A 507 -34.88 6.65 5.91
C PHE A 507 -35.79 7.76 6.49
N GLY A 508 -36.03 7.73 7.77
CA GLY A 508 -36.75 8.74 8.52
C GLY A 508 -35.84 9.32 9.60
N GLU A 509 -36.33 10.28 10.37
CA GLU A 509 -35.60 10.86 11.50
C GLU A 509 -35.07 9.76 12.46
N GLY A 510 -33.75 9.81 12.73
CA GLY A 510 -33.08 8.86 13.61
C GLY A 510 -32.75 7.49 12.97
N LYS A 511 -32.95 7.33 11.67
CA LYS A 511 -32.50 6.14 10.93
C LYS A 511 -31.31 6.52 10.05
N TRP A 512 -30.13 6.18 10.51
CA TRP A 512 -28.87 6.50 9.85
C TRP A 512 -28.21 5.27 9.25
N LEU A 513 -27.26 5.49 8.34
CA LEU A 513 -26.35 4.45 7.88
C LEU A 513 -25.46 3.99 9.05
N GLU A 514 -25.16 2.70 9.08
CA GLU A 514 -24.23 2.11 10.04
C GLU A 514 -22.81 2.16 9.49
N GLU A 515 -21.83 2.41 10.36
CA GLU A 515 -20.41 2.44 10.02
C GLU A 515 -19.82 1.03 10.15
N ASN A 516 -19.78 0.29 9.05
CA ASN A 516 -19.08 -0.99 8.99
C ASN A 516 -17.89 -0.86 8.04
N ARG A 517 -16.69 -0.70 8.55
CA ARG A 517 -15.48 -0.58 7.73
C ARG A 517 -15.24 -1.83 6.91
N TRP A 518 -14.94 -1.65 5.64
CA TRP A 518 -14.92 -2.75 4.70
C TRP A 518 -13.71 -2.78 3.76
N ILE A 519 -13.48 -1.73 2.96
CA ILE A 519 -12.35 -1.66 2.05
C ILE A 519 -11.36 -0.66 2.62
N TYR A 520 -10.21 -1.15 3.07
CA TYR A 520 -9.19 -0.37 3.76
C TYR A 520 -8.20 0.28 2.80
N CYS A 521 -7.68 1.46 3.18
CA CYS A 521 -6.50 2.05 2.58
C CYS A 521 -5.33 1.05 2.63
N ARG A 522 -4.48 1.03 1.59
CA ARG A 522 -3.30 0.16 1.54
C ARG A 522 -2.04 0.98 1.82
N PRO A 523 -1.46 0.89 3.03
CA PRO A 523 -0.29 1.68 3.38
C PRO A 523 0.87 1.48 2.39
N GLY A 524 1.47 2.59 1.93
CA GLY A 524 2.55 2.59 0.93
C GLY A 524 2.11 2.36 -0.52
N TRP A 525 0.81 2.16 -0.78
CA TRP A 525 0.25 2.00 -2.12
C TRP A 525 -0.28 3.34 -2.66
N TRP A 526 -0.71 3.32 -3.92
CA TRP A 526 -1.30 4.47 -4.59
C TRP A 526 -2.64 4.94 -3.99
N ASP A 527 -3.27 4.10 -3.17
CA ASP A 527 -4.53 4.32 -2.47
C ASP A 527 -4.36 4.23 -0.95
N SER A 528 -3.26 4.79 -0.44
CA SER A 528 -2.83 4.68 0.95
C SER A 528 -3.53 5.64 1.91
N LYS A 529 -3.95 6.82 1.43
CA LYS A 529 -4.42 7.90 2.31
C LYS A 529 -5.92 7.90 2.50
N LYS A 530 -6.68 7.69 1.42
CA LYS A 530 -8.13 7.78 1.45
C LYS A 530 -8.76 7.04 0.27
N LEU A 531 -9.93 6.46 0.50
CA LEU A 531 -10.74 5.80 -0.52
C LEU A 531 -12.13 6.42 -0.59
N GLY A 532 -12.87 6.17 -1.68
CA GLY A 532 -14.28 6.46 -1.78
C GLY A 532 -14.92 5.70 -2.95
N ALA A 533 -16.16 5.23 -2.76
CA ALA A 533 -16.90 4.58 -3.83
C ALA A 533 -17.16 5.55 -5.00
N ALA A 534 -16.99 5.08 -6.21
CA ALA A 534 -17.13 5.91 -7.41
C ALA A 534 -18.55 5.87 -8.00
N ALA A 535 -18.93 4.73 -8.51
CA ALA A 535 -20.21 4.54 -9.19
C ALA A 535 -20.95 3.34 -8.61
N PRO A 536 -22.29 3.26 -8.77
CA PRO A 536 -23.04 2.06 -8.45
C PRO A 536 -22.40 0.83 -9.10
N PRO A 537 -22.34 -0.32 -8.40
CA PRO A 537 -21.60 -1.47 -8.89
C PRO A 537 -22.27 -2.11 -10.11
N ILE A 538 -21.45 -2.57 -11.05
CA ILE A 538 -21.85 -3.24 -12.28
C ILE A 538 -21.87 -4.75 -12.06
N LYS A 539 -23.05 -5.37 -12.31
CA LYS A 539 -23.22 -6.82 -12.23
C LYS A 539 -22.61 -7.54 -13.43
N THR A 540 -21.80 -8.55 -13.18
CA THR A 540 -21.22 -9.41 -14.22
C THR A 540 -21.47 -10.88 -13.91
N LYS A 541 -21.19 -11.79 -14.86
CA LYS A 541 -21.23 -13.24 -14.60
C LYS A 541 -20.18 -13.73 -13.58
N LYS A 542 -19.16 -12.90 -13.27
CA LYS A 542 -18.04 -13.26 -12.39
C LYS A 542 -18.08 -12.60 -11.02
N GLY A 543 -18.94 -11.62 -10.83
CA GLY A 543 -19.05 -10.84 -9.60
C GLY A 543 -19.57 -9.45 -9.86
N TRP A 544 -19.68 -8.65 -8.81
CA TRP A 544 -19.97 -7.23 -8.89
C TRP A 544 -18.67 -6.43 -9.03
N ILE A 545 -18.60 -5.52 -9.98
CA ILE A 545 -17.48 -4.60 -10.12
C ILE A 545 -17.86 -3.28 -9.46
N LEU A 546 -17.15 -2.90 -8.41
CA LEU A 546 -17.25 -1.60 -7.78
C LEU A 546 -16.00 -0.79 -8.11
N PHE A 547 -16.17 0.31 -8.85
CA PHE A 547 -15.11 1.29 -9.04
C PHE A 547 -14.98 2.16 -7.79
N TYR A 548 -13.75 2.58 -7.50
CA TYR A 548 -13.45 3.47 -6.38
C TYR A 548 -12.34 4.45 -6.78
N HIS A 549 -12.29 5.58 -6.12
CA HIS A 549 -11.11 6.44 -6.15
C HIS A 549 -10.23 6.17 -4.95
N GLY A 550 -8.93 6.19 -5.17
CA GLY A 550 -7.91 6.10 -4.13
C GLY A 550 -7.00 7.32 -4.17
N ILE A 551 -6.60 7.79 -2.99
CA ILE A 551 -5.73 8.94 -2.83
C ILE A 551 -4.44 8.48 -2.19
N SER A 552 -3.29 8.87 -2.78
CA SER A 552 -1.97 8.62 -2.20
C SER A 552 -1.58 9.71 -1.19
N GLU A 553 -0.51 9.47 -0.42
CA GLU A 553 0.05 10.47 0.51
C GLU A 553 0.38 11.82 -0.16
N ASN A 554 0.69 11.79 -1.45
CA ASN A 554 0.97 12.99 -2.25
C ASN A 554 -0.30 13.67 -2.81
N ASN A 555 -1.48 13.32 -2.30
CA ASN A 555 -2.78 13.85 -2.72
C ASN A 555 -3.10 13.65 -4.23
N VAL A 556 -2.63 12.56 -4.83
CA VAL A 556 -2.97 12.21 -6.21
C VAL A 556 -4.16 11.26 -6.21
N TYR A 557 -5.26 11.66 -6.86
CA TYR A 557 -6.48 10.87 -6.99
C TYR A 557 -6.40 9.95 -8.20
N ARG A 558 -6.69 8.66 -7.99
CA ARG A 558 -6.63 7.62 -9.02
C ARG A 558 -7.85 6.71 -8.96
N VAL A 559 -8.14 6.06 -10.07
CA VAL A 559 -9.27 5.12 -10.18
C VAL A 559 -8.78 3.69 -10.03
N GLY A 560 -9.45 2.93 -9.18
CA GLY A 560 -9.30 1.49 -9.06
C GLY A 560 -10.64 0.78 -9.13
N ALA A 561 -10.61 -0.55 -9.04
CA ALA A 561 -11.82 -1.36 -8.97
C ALA A 561 -11.63 -2.59 -8.07
N VAL A 562 -12.71 -3.04 -7.46
CA VAL A 562 -12.80 -4.31 -6.75
C VAL A 562 -13.83 -5.23 -7.42
N LEU A 563 -13.54 -6.52 -7.44
CA LEU A 563 -14.48 -7.57 -7.82
C LEU A 563 -15.02 -8.22 -6.55
N LEU A 564 -16.35 -8.22 -6.42
CA LEU A 564 -17.07 -8.72 -5.25
C LEU A 564 -17.85 -9.98 -5.60
N ASP A 565 -18.10 -10.83 -4.60
CA ASP A 565 -18.88 -12.05 -4.79
C ASP A 565 -20.36 -11.74 -5.17
N LEU A 566 -20.93 -12.52 -6.07
CA LEU A 566 -22.29 -12.31 -6.55
C LEU A 566 -23.37 -12.47 -5.48
N LYS A 567 -23.18 -13.43 -4.57
CA LYS A 567 -24.17 -13.79 -3.53
C LYS A 567 -23.90 -13.09 -2.20
N ASN A 568 -22.61 -12.89 -1.90
CA ASN A 568 -22.15 -12.19 -0.71
C ASN A 568 -21.23 -11.03 -1.12
N PRO A 569 -21.79 -9.87 -1.51
CA PRO A 569 -21.01 -8.76 -2.07
C PRO A 569 -20.02 -8.12 -1.08
N ILE A 570 -20.13 -8.38 0.21
CA ILE A 570 -19.11 -7.96 1.20
C ILE A 570 -17.81 -8.74 1.01
N LYS A 571 -17.88 -9.95 0.43
CA LYS A 571 -16.70 -10.75 0.13
C LYS A 571 -15.99 -10.19 -1.10
N ILE A 572 -14.82 -9.60 -0.89
CA ILE A 572 -13.94 -9.13 -1.94
C ILE A 572 -13.23 -10.34 -2.56
N LEU A 573 -13.33 -10.51 -3.88
CA LEU A 573 -12.68 -11.58 -4.64
C LEU A 573 -11.33 -11.12 -5.20
N SER A 574 -11.23 -9.83 -5.58
CA SER A 574 -10.02 -9.22 -6.12
C SER A 574 -10.09 -7.69 -6.04
N ARG A 575 -8.93 -7.03 -5.96
CA ARG A 575 -8.77 -5.57 -6.02
C ARG A 575 -7.60 -5.23 -6.92
N THR A 576 -7.73 -4.22 -7.78
CA THR A 576 -6.66 -3.81 -8.69
C THR A 576 -5.40 -3.42 -7.94
N SER A 577 -4.27 -4.00 -8.32
CA SER A 577 -2.96 -3.69 -7.74
C SER A 577 -2.40 -2.37 -8.26
N LYS A 578 -2.74 -2.02 -9.51
CA LYS A 578 -2.39 -0.75 -10.15
C LYS A 578 -3.64 0.10 -10.36
N PRO A 579 -3.52 1.42 -10.43
CA PRO A 579 -4.63 2.24 -10.83
C PRO A 579 -5.03 1.96 -12.29
N LEU A 580 -6.32 1.94 -12.54
CA LEU A 580 -6.89 1.83 -13.89
C LEU A 580 -6.82 3.15 -14.65
N LEU A 581 -6.82 4.28 -13.93
CA LEU A 581 -6.67 5.63 -14.45
C LEU A 581 -5.96 6.49 -13.41
N GLU A 582 -5.04 7.33 -13.85
CA GLU A 582 -4.31 8.29 -13.03
C GLU A 582 -4.12 9.61 -13.77
N PRO A 583 -3.89 10.77 -13.11
CA PRO A 583 -3.75 12.04 -13.79
C PRO A 583 -2.53 12.08 -14.72
N GLU A 584 -2.77 12.15 -16.03
CA GLU A 584 -1.74 12.21 -17.05
C GLU A 584 -1.88 13.45 -17.94
N MET A 585 -3.13 13.85 -18.21
CA MET A 585 -3.44 14.96 -19.12
C MET A 585 -3.41 16.32 -18.38
N PRO A 586 -3.14 17.44 -19.07
CA PRO A 586 -3.13 18.77 -18.44
C PRO A 586 -4.40 19.08 -17.65
N TYR A 587 -5.58 18.80 -18.20
CA TYR A 587 -6.88 19.04 -17.56
C TYR A 587 -7.19 18.11 -16.36
N GLU A 588 -6.32 17.13 -16.07
CA GLU A 588 -6.38 16.27 -14.89
C GLU A 588 -5.35 16.70 -13.84
N LYS A 589 -4.29 17.39 -14.28
CA LYS A 589 -3.17 17.83 -13.44
C LYS A 589 -3.37 19.22 -12.87
N GLU A 590 -4.02 20.10 -13.60
CA GLU A 590 -4.17 21.52 -13.25
C GLU A 590 -5.64 21.94 -13.31
N GLY A 591 -6.16 22.51 -12.21
CA GLY A 591 -7.54 22.97 -12.08
C GLY A 591 -7.83 23.49 -10.67
N LEU A 592 -9.07 23.38 -10.21
CA LEU A 592 -9.44 23.79 -8.84
C LEU A 592 -8.74 22.91 -7.80
N VAL A 593 -8.56 21.63 -8.09
CA VAL A 593 -7.75 20.69 -7.30
C VAL A 593 -6.81 19.96 -8.25
N ASN A 594 -5.52 20.06 -8.02
CA ASN A 594 -4.51 19.47 -8.89
C ASN A 594 -4.40 17.94 -8.74
N ASN A 595 -4.07 17.25 -9.83
CA ASN A 595 -3.83 15.81 -9.89
C ASN A 595 -5.05 14.97 -9.51
N VAL A 596 -6.19 15.23 -10.11
CA VAL A 596 -7.46 14.54 -9.83
C VAL A 596 -8.04 13.87 -11.07
N VAL A 597 -8.36 12.57 -10.94
CA VAL A 597 -9.33 11.85 -11.75
C VAL A 597 -10.37 11.24 -10.79
N PHE A 598 -11.59 11.81 -10.75
CA PHE A 598 -12.61 11.50 -9.76
C PHE A 598 -13.87 10.90 -10.42
N PRO A 599 -14.01 9.56 -10.45
CA PRO A 599 -15.16 8.92 -11.09
C PRO A 599 -16.40 8.95 -10.18
N CYS A 600 -17.57 9.28 -10.76
CA CYS A 600 -18.87 9.16 -10.11
C CYS A 600 -19.89 8.35 -10.93
N GLY A 601 -19.63 8.13 -12.21
CA GLY A 601 -20.51 7.40 -13.10
C GLY A 601 -19.79 6.30 -13.86
N ALA A 602 -20.42 5.12 -13.93
CA ALA A 602 -19.98 4.03 -14.80
C ALA A 602 -21.18 3.28 -15.35
N VAL A 603 -21.14 2.95 -16.65
CA VAL A 603 -22.18 2.15 -17.32
C VAL A 603 -21.53 1.08 -18.20
N GLU A 604 -22.20 -0.07 -18.33
CA GLU A 604 -21.79 -1.12 -19.28
C GLU A 604 -22.68 -1.03 -20.52
N ILE A 605 -22.06 -1.01 -21.70
CA ILE A 605 -22.74 -0.99 -22.99
C ILE A 605 -22.02 -1.99 -23.91
N ASN A 606 -22.72 -3.06 -24.31
CA ASN A 606 -22.23 -4.07 -25.25
C ASN A 606 -20.85 -4.63 -24.91
N GLY A 607 -20.60 -4.98 -23.64
CA GLY A 607 -19.35 -5.57 -23.19
C GLY A 607 -18.20 -4.58 -22.97
N LYS A 608 -18.48 -3.28 -23.07
CA LYS A 608 -17.53 -2.21 -22.78
C LYS A 608 -18.04 -1.37 -21.60
N ILE A 609 -17.16 -1.07 -20.67
CA ILE A 609 -17.47 -0.20 -19.53
C ILE A 609 -17.01 1.21 -19.88
N PHE A 610 -17.91 2.17 -19.70
CA PHE A 610 -17.69 3.60 -19.80
C PHE A 610 -17.60 4.17 -18.39
N VAL A 611 -16.54 4.90 -18.08
CA VAL A 611 -16.34 5.57 -16.80
C VAL A 611 -16.25 7.06 -17.06
N TYR A 612 -17.10 7.83 -16.37
CA TYR A 612 -17.14 9.29 -16.44
C TYR A 612 -16.56 9.87 -15.15
N TYR A 613 -15.69 10.87 -15.28
CA TYR A 613 -14.92 11.40 -14.16
C TYR A 613 -14.74 12.91 -14.22
N GLY A 614 -14.54 13.53 -13.06
CA GLY A 614 -14.04 14.88 -12.93
C GLY A 614 -12.52 14.93 -13.11
N GLY A 615 -12.03 15.84 -13.93
CA GLY A 615 -10.62 16.14 -14.12
C GLY A 615 -10.24 17.42 -13.37
N ALA A 616 -9.27 17.34 -12.45
CA ALA A 616 -8.76 18.45 -11.62
C ALA A 616 -9.87 19.31 -10.98
N ASP A 617 -11.03 18.69 -10.67
CA ASP A 617 -12.25 19.32 -10.14
C ASP A 617 -12.76 20.50 -10.98
N GLN A 618 -12.53 20.49 -12.28
CA GLN A 618 -12.87 21.60 -13.18
C GLN A 618 -13.62 21.20 -14.44
N VAL A 619 -13.36 19.99 -14.96
CA VAL A 619 -13.93 19.51 -16.24
C VAL A 619 -14.43 18.07 -16.11
N ILE A 620 -15.21 17.62 -17.11
CA ILE A 620 -15.64 16.23 -17.18
C ILE A 620 -14.92 15.51 -18.33
N GLY A 621 -14.29 14.38 -17.99
CA GLY A 621 -13.72 13.45 -18.95
C GLY A 621 -14.44 12.11 -18.96
N GLY A 622 -14.10 11.28 -19.95
CA GLY A 622 -14.57 9.92 -20.07
C GLY A 622 -13.45 8.96 -20.47
N ALA A 623 -13.58 7.72 -20.05
CA ALA A 623 -12.67 6.64 -20.42
C ALA A 623 -13.40 5.30 -20.54
N THR A 624 -12.84 4.34 -21.29
CA THR A 624 -13.44 3.00 -21.47
C THR A 624 -12.48 1.89 -21.18
N ILE A 625 -13.03 0.74 -20.83
CA ILE A 625 -12.30 -0.53 -20.81
C ILE A 625 -13.23 -1.66 -21.28
N ASP A 626 -12.68 -2.60 -22.04
CA ASP A 626 -13.39 -3.84 -22.36
C ASP A 626 -13.62 -4.66 -21.08
N LEU A 627 -14.84 -5.15 -20.87
CA LEU A 627 -15.21 -5.90 -19.66
C LEU A 627 -14.35 -7.15 -19.46
N ASN A 628 -14.04 -7.88 -20.55
CA ASN A 628 -13.21 -9.09 -20.45
C ASN A 628 -11.77 -8.76 -20.08
N LYS A 629 -11.22 -7.64 -20.62
CA LYS A 629 -9.90 -7.14 -20.22
C LYS A 629 -9.87 -6.79 -18.73
N LEU A 630 -10.88 -6.10 -18.21
CA LEU A 630 -10.97 -5.79 -16.78
C LEU A 630 -11.09 -7.06 -15.92
N LEU A 631 -11.91 -8.02 -16.34
CA LEU A 631 -12.04 -9.31 -15.64
C LEU A 631 -10.74 -10.15 -15.69
N GLN A 632 -9.88 -9.97 -16.68
CA GLN A 632 -8.55 -10.57 -16.72
C GLN A 632 -7.60 -9.95 -15.67
N ILE A 633 -7.67 -8.64 -15.44
CA ILE A 633 -6.91 -7.98 -14.37
C ILE A 633 -7.24 -8.63 -13.02
N PHE A 634 -8.52 -8.81 -12.71
CA PHE A 634 -8.96 -9.45 -11.45
C PHE A 634 -8.52 -10.90 -11.30
N LYS A 635 -8.26 -11.63 -12.38
CA LYS A 635 -7.69 -12.99 -12.29
C LYS A 635 -6.24 -12.99 -11.86
N THR A 636 -5.50 -11.95 -12.23
CA THR A 636 -4.07 -11.79 -11.90
C THR A 636 -3.89 -11.09 -10.55
N ASP A 637 -4.72 -10.11 -10.24
CA ASP A 637 -4.67 -9.32 -9.00
C ASP A 637 -5.54 -9.97 -7.90
N LYS A 638 -5.21 -11.20 -7.52
CA LYS A 638 -5.92 -11.87 -6.43
C LYS A 638 -5.61 -11.18 -5.11
N MET A 639 -6.66 -10.94 -4.30
CA MET A 639 -6.48 -10.42 -2.94
C MET A 639 -5.69 -11.40 -2.06
N TYR A 640 -4.93 -10.81 -1.16
CA TYR A 640 -4.06 -11.43 -0.18
C TYR A 640 -4.84 -12.03 0.99
#